data_b8192c400a893477b7ee7a497205ad85
#
_entry.id   b8192c400a893477b7ee7a497205ad85
#
_cell.length_a   1.000
_cell.length_b   1.000
_cell.length_c   1.000
_cell.angle_alpha   90.00
_cell.angle_beta   90.00
_cell.angle_gamma   90.00
#
_symmetry.space_group_name_H-M   'P 1'
#
loop_
_entity.id
_entity.type
_entity.pdbx_description
1 polymer ?
#
loop_
_entity_poly.entity_id
_entity_poly.type
_entity_poly.pdbx_seq_one_letter_code
_entity_poly.pdbx_strand_id
1 'polypeptide(L)'
;MTKQTKDVQTVIDELATKGVEALDAMANFTQEQVDHIVHQAAIAALDKHMYLAKLAVDETGRGIYEDKAIKNMYASEYIWNSIKYDKTVGVIAEDKEQGLVSIAEPVGVICGVTPTTNPTSTTIFKALIALKTRNSIVFAFHPSAQKSSAEAARIVRDAAIEAGAPKDCIQWIEEPSIEATGLLMNHPKIATVLATGGPGMVKAAYSTGKPALGVGAGNVPAYIAADAKVKRAVNDIIVSKTFDNGMICASEQAAIVDAAIYDEVKAEFEAHQCVIISKKADIAKLEKVVLNEARTAVNGAIVGHSAIEIAEKAGLKVSAGTKMLLAEIPDATMEHPLALEKLSPVLALIKSDGVEDGFKKAEGMLNLGGLGHTAVIHTENEELQLQYGIRMKACRVLVNSPSAEGGIGNIYNNMIPSLTLGCGSYGHNSISHNVSSFDLLNVKTLSKRRNNMQWFRVPPKIFFEKDSITYLRHIKAKRVMLVCDPGMVQFGYAALVKRQLELNRHDPMIEVFSDVEPNPSTNTVYKGLERFVDFQPDVIIALGGGSAMDAAKAMWMFFEHPDVSFFGAKQKFLDIRKRTYKIPYAEKTTFICIPTTSGTGSEVTSFAVITDSETHIKYPLADYALTPDIAIVDPALVMSVPASVTADTGMDVLTHAIESYVSVMASDYTRGLSLQAIKLVFENLEHSYRFGDEESREKMHNASTMAGMAFANAFLGINHSLAHKVGPMFDIPHGRTNAILMPHVIRYNGRDPQKHAMFPKYDYFRADKDYADIARFMGWGTDKQSDAELVEVLAQKVYELGVAVGIDMNWKGQGVTKKLLQDTAYTLAEHAYEDQCTTANPKEPLISELKEIIEIAFDYKG
;
A
#
# COMPACT_ATOMS: atom_id res chain seq x y z
N MET A 1 -36.99 54.71 4.97
CA MET A 1 -36.99 53.39 4.33
C MET A 1 -36.55 52.38 5.38
N THR A 2 -37.48 51.67 5.96
CA THR A 2 -37.20 50.54 6.88
C THR A 2 -36.45 49.48 6.12
N LYS A 3 -35.17 49.23 6.47
CA LYS A 3 -34.45 48.04 5.99
C LYS A 3 -35.27 46.81 6.36
N GLN A 4 -35.90 46.19 5.37
CA GLN A 4 -36.48 44.88 5.54
C GLN A 4 -35.33 43.93 5.96
N THR A 5 -35.33 43.48 7.21
CA THR A 5 -34.38 42.48 7.71
C THR A 5 -34.60 41.22 6.87
N LYS A 6 -33.60 40.88 6.04
CA LYS A 6 -33.61 39.59 5.29
C LYS A 6 -33.64 38.46 6.32
N ASP A 7 -34.37 37.40 6.01
CA ASP A 7 -34.32 36.16 6.77
C ASP A 7 -32.89 35.58 6.75
N VAL A 8 -32.46 35.01 7.89
CA VAL A 8 -31.09 34.47 8.06
C VAL A 8 -30.76 33.43 7.00
N GLN A 9 -31.71 32.57 6.68
CA GLN A 9 -31.51 31.56 5.61
C GLN A 9 -31.19 32.21 4.26
N THR A 10 -31.92 33.23 3.86
CA THR A 10 -31.69 33.96 2.62
C THR A 10 -30.29 34.61 2.57
N VAL A 11 -29.80 35.13 3.67
CA VAL A 11 -28.46 35.71 3.77
C VAL A 11 -27.41 34.62 3.56
N ILE A 12 -27.57 33.46 4.18
CA ILE A 12 -26.65 32.33 4.05
C ILE A 12 -26.65 31.77 2.62
N ASP A 13 -27.81 31.63 1.98
CA ASP A 13 -27.95 31.18 0.61
C ASP A 13 -27.24 32.14 -0.38
N GLU A 14 -27.35 33.46 -0.16
CA GLU A 14 -26.65 34.49 -0.95
C GLU A 14 -25.13 34.38 -0.80
N LEU A 15 -24.62 34.28 0.44
CA LEU A 15 -23.19 34.15 0.72
C LEU A 15 -22.62 32.88 0.07
N ALA A 16 -23.28 31.74 0.26
CA ALA A 16 -22.84 30.48 -0.30
C ALA A 16 -22.85 30.48 -1.84
N THR A 17 -23.88 31.13 -2.47
CA THR A 17 -23.99 31.25 -3.91
C THR A 17 -22.86 32.12 -4.49
N LYS A 18 -22.62 33.29 -3.92
CA LYS A 18 -21.50 34.17 -4.29
C LYS A 18 -20.13 33.48 -4.09
N GLY A 19 -20.01 32.65 -3.05
CA GLY A 19 -18.82 31.82 -2.85
C GLY A 19 -18.57 30.85 -4.00
N VAL A 20 -19.61 30.22 -4.55
CA VAL A 20 -19.49 29.38 -5.75
C VAL A 20 -19.10 30.19 -6.98
N GLU A 21 -19.74 31.36 -7.19
CA GLU A 21 -19.40 32.25 -8.31
C GLU A 21 -17.92 32.69 -8.25
N ALA A 22 -17.42 33.01 -7.06
CA ALA A 22 -16.01 33.36 -6.85
C ALA A 22 -15.08 32.16 -7.10
N LEU A 23 -15.47 30.96 -6.69
CA LEU A 23 -14.73 29.73 -6.95
C LEU A 23 -14.60 29.48 -8.46
N ASP A 24 -15.72 29.61 -9.20
CA ASP A 24 -15.74 29.42 -10.65
C ASP A 24 -14.89 30.48 -11.37
N ALA A 25 -14.88 31.73 -10.89
CA ALA A 25 -14.06 32.79 -11.44
C ALA A 25 -12.54 32.51 -11.26
N MET A 26 -12.14 31.80 -10.20
CA MET A 26 -10.73 31.41 -9.94
C MET A 26 -10.33 30.10 -10.62
N ALA A 27 -11.24 29.38 -11.24
CA ALA A 27 -10.98 28.03 -11.78
C ALA A 27 -9.80 27.96 -12.74
N ASN A 28 -9.62 29.01 -13.57
CA ASN A 28 -8.59 29.07 -14.59
C ASN A 28 -7.36 29.92 -14.20
N PHE A 29 -7.23 30.32 -12.95
CA PHE A 29 -6.07 31.07 -12.50
C PHE A 29 -4.80 30.20 -12.58
N THR A 30 -3.69 30.84 -13.03
CA THR A 30 -2.38 30.22 -13.02
C THR A 30 -1.78 30.23 -11.61
N GLN A 31 -0.73 29.45 -11.40
CA GLN A 31 -0.01 29.46 -10.13
C GLN A 31 0.54 30.86 -9.81
N GLU A 32 1.08 31.57 -10.81
CA GLU A 32 1.65 32.91 -10.67
C GLU A 32 0.59 33.96 -10.28
N GLN A 33 -0.62 33.88 -10.85
CA GLN A 33 -1.73 34.75 -10.46
C GLN A 33 -2.15 34.50 -9.01
N VAL A 34 -2.28 33.24 -8.62
CA VAL A 34 -2.61 32.85 -7.25
C VAL A 34 -1.54 33.32 -6.27
N ASP A 35 -0.27 33.09 -6.58
CA ASP A 35 0.85 33.49 -5.73
C ASP A 35 0.93 35.02 -5.58
N HIS A 36 0.68 35.77 -6.65
CA HIS A 36 0.62 37.21 -6.61
C HIS A 36 -0.50 37.70 -5.69
N ILE A 37 -1.70 37.18 -5.82
CA ILE A 37 -2.87 37.51 -5.00
C ILE A 37 -2.56 37.26 -3.52
N VAL A 38 -2.07 36.09 -3.19
CA VAL A 38 -1.77 35.68 -1.80
C VAL A 38 -0.65 36.54 -1.21
N HIS A 39 0.37 36.85 -2.01
CA HIS A 39 1.47 37.73 -1.58
C HIS A 39 0.98 39.14 -1.23
N GLN A 40 0.19 39.78 -2.12
CA GLN A 40 -0.35 41.11 -1.84
C GLN A 40 -1.28 41.14 -0.63
N ALA A 41 -2.10 40.09 -0.48
CA ALA A 41 -2.96 39.90 0.69
C ALA A 41 -2.15 39.75 1.99
N ALA A 42 -1.04 38.99 1.97
CA ALA A 42 -0.14 38.83 3.11
C ALA A 42 0.57 40.14 3.49
N ILE A 43 1.04 40.92 2.50
CA ILE A 43 1.67 42.21 2.72
C ILE A 43 0.68 43.19 3.37
N ALA A 44 -0.56 43.29 2.88
CA ALA A 44 -1.58 44.15 3.43
C ALA A 44 -1.93 43.82 4.89
N ALA A 45 -2.02 42.51 5.21
CA ALA A 45 -2.23 42.06 6.58
C ALA A 45 -1.04 42.39 7.48
N LEU A 46 0.20 42.22 6.96
CA LEU A 46 1.42 42.56 7.68
C LEU A 46 1.52 44.07 7.94
N ASP A 47 1.20 44.91 6.96
CA ASP A 47 1.18 46.41 7.13
C ASP A 47 0.23 46.86 8.25
N LYS A 48 -0.87 46.13 8.44
CA LYS A 48 -1.90 46.46 9.44
C LYS A 48 -1.82 45.65 10.75
N HIS A 49 -0.73 44.91 11.00
CA HIS A 49 -0.62 43.99 12.14
C HIS A 49 -0.85 44.67 13.48
N MET A 50 -0.31 45.84 13.71
CA MET A 50 -0.50 46.64 14.93
C MET A 50 -1.94 47.15 15.06
N TYR A 51 -2.49 47.70 13.97
CA TYR A 51 -3.88 48.19 13.96
C TYR A 51 -4.88 47.09 14.32
N LEU A 52 -4.75 45.91 13.68
CA LEU A 52 -5.60 44.76 13.93
C LEU A 52 -5.44 44.20 15.36
N ALA A 53 -4.21 44.21 15.87
CA ALA A 53 -3.94 43.81 17.27
C ALA A 53 -4.64 44.71 18.26
N LYS A 54 -4.51 46.02 18.07
CA LYS A 54 -5.19 47.01 18.94
C LYS A 54 -6.71 46.82 18.89
N LEU A 55 -7.27 46.71 17.69
CA LEU A 55 -8.71 46.51 17.51
C LEU A 55 -9.22 45.25 18.22
N ALA A 56 -8.45 44.15 18.16
CA ALA A 56 -8.78 42.88 18.80
C ALA A 56 -8.76 42.99 20.32
N VAL A 57 -7.79 43.68 20.91
CA VAL A 57 -7.72 43.92 22.36
C VAL A 57 -8.86 44.84 22.81
N ASP A 58 -9.08 45.96 22.11
CA ASP A 58 -10.12 46.94 22.44
C ASP A 58 -11.54 46.31 22.38
N GLU A 59 -11.79 45.42 21.42
CA GLU A 59 -13.06 44.72 21.26
C GLU A 59 -13.27 43.58 22.26
N THR A 60 -12.27 42.75 22.49
CA THR A 60 -12.41 41.53 23.27
C THR A 60 -12.09 41.71 24.76
N GLY A 61 -11.35 42.77 25.12
CA GLY A 61 -10.80 42.96 26.45
C GLY A 61 -9.80 41.88 26.87
N ARG A 62 -9.17 41.18 25.93
CA ARG A 62 -8.35 39.96 26.19
C ARG A 62 -6.98 40.05 25.55
N GLY A 63 -5.99 39.54 26.29
CA GLY A 63 -4.64 39.36 25.78
C GLY A 63 -3.75 40.59 25.88
N ILE A 64 -2.65 40.55 25.17
CA ILE A 64 -1.62 41.60 25.19
C ILE A 64 -1.49 42.16 23.77
N TYR A 65 -1.51 43.49 23.66
CA TYR A 65 -1.48 44.20 22.37
C TYR A 65 -0.28 43.81 21.52
N GLU A 66 0.91 43.82 22.14
CA GLU A 66 2.18 43.48 21.49
C GLU A 66 2.20 42.03 20.99
N ASP A 67 1.71 41.10 21.82
CA ASP A 67 1.68 39.69 21.45
C ASP A 67 0.67 39.37 20.33
N LYS A 68 -0.47 40.08 20.31
CA LYS A 68 -1.42 40.00 19.20
C LYS A 68 -0.86 40.57 17.92
N ALA A 69 0.00 41.59 18.00
CA ALA A 69 0.73 42.11 16.85
C ALA A 69 1.70 41.04 16.31
N ILE A 70 2.44 40.37 17.20
CA ILE A 70 3.30 39.24 16.82
C ILE A 70 2.51 38.11 16.18
N LYS A 71 1.33 37.75 16.72
CA LYS A 71 0.45 36.72 16.09
C LYS A 71 -0.02 37.14 14.70
N ASN A 72 -0.33 38.40 14.46
CA ASN A 72 -0.71 38.89 13.10
C ASN A 72 0.49 38.87 12.13
N MET A 73 1.68 39.25 12.62
CA MET A 73 2.93 39.10 11.82
C MET A 73 3.18 37.64 11.48
N TYR A 74 3.07 36.73 12.43
CA TYR A 74 3.21 35.28 12.20
C TYR A 74 2.21 34.77 11.15
N ALA A 75 0.92 35.15 11.29
CA ALA A 75 -0.13 34.76 10.35
C ALA A 75 0.07 35.28 8.93
N SER A 76 0.82 36.38 8.76
CA SER A 76 1.12 36.99 7.46
C SER A 76 2.45 36.49 6.92
N GLU A 77 3.55 36.70 7.64
CA GLU A 77 4.92 36.47 7.19
C GLU A 77 5.29 35.00 7.19
N TYR A 78 5.16 34.29 8.32
CA TYR A 78 5.53 32.89 8.44
C TYR A 78 4.65 32.00 7.56
N ILE A 79 3.34 32.29 7.53
CA ILE A 79 2.41 31.54 6.66
C ILE A 79 2.75 31.77 5.19
N TRP A 80 2.93 33.01 4.74
CA TRP A 80 3.33 33.28 3.36
C TRP A 80 4.65 32.59 3.00
N ASN A 81 5.67 32.71 3.84
CA ASN A 81 6.96 32.07 3.58
C ASN A 81 6.89 30.55 3.50
N SER A 82 5.97 29.93 4.22
CA SER A 82 5.74 28.49 4.18
C SER A 82 5.05 28.04 2.89
N ILE A 83 4.06 28.81 2.41
CA ILE A 83 3.20 28.39 1.28
C ILE A 83 3.61 28.97 -0.06
N LYS A 84 4.53 29.96 -0.13
CA LYS A 84 4.88 30.65 -1.36
C LYS A 84 5.39 29.75 -2.49
N TYR A 85 6.01 28.62 -2.17
CA TYR A 85 6.52 27.63 -3.13
C TYR A 85 5.61 26.41 -3.30
N ASP A 86 4.49 26.36 -2.59
CA ASP A 86 3.54 25.27 -2.73
C ASP A 86 2.90 25.31 -4.11
N LYS A 87 2.97 24.18 -4.80
CA LYS A 87 2.24 23.99 -6.05
C LYS A 87 0.81 23.58 -5.73
N THR A 88 -0.13 24.47 -6.02
CA THR A 88 -1.55 24.31 -5.69
C THR A 88 -2.47 24.43 -6.90
N VAL A 89 -1.88 24.61 -8.10
CA VAL A 89 -2.58 24.80 -9.37
C VAL A 89 -2.07 23.82 -10.42
N GLY A 90 -2.95 23.13 -11.10
CA GLY A 90 -2.62 22.22 -12.19
C GLY A 90 -1.81 21.02 -11.70
N VAL A 91 -0.78 20.63 -12.43
CA VAL A 91 0.09 19.50 -12.09
C VAL A 91 1.01 19.87 -10.93
N ILE A 92 0.84 19.19 -9.80
CA ILE A 92 1.62 19.42 -8.58
C ILE A 92 2.74 18.41 -8.37
N ALA A 93 2.58 17.19 -8.91
CA ALA A 93 3.63 16.17 -8.89
C ALA A 93 3.52 15.26 -10.12
N GLU A 94 4.64 14.77 -10.62
CA GLU A 94 4.71 13.76 -11.68
C GLU A 94 5.73 12.70 -11.28
N ASP A 95 5.27 11.46 -11.20
CA ASP A 95 6.11 10.27 -11.07
C ASP A 95 6.13 9.56 -12.43
N LYS A 96 7.19 9.81 -13.20
CA LYS A 96 7.36 9.24 -14.54
C LYS A 96 7.62 7.74 -14.52
N GLU A 97 8.24 7.22 -13.45
CA GLU A 97 8.55 5.80 -13.32
C GLU A 97 7.29 4.99 -13.05
N GLN A 98 6.40 5.55 -12.23
CA GLN A 98 5.11 4.92 -11.94
C GLN A 98 4.01 5.31 -12.92
N GLY A 99 4.23 6.31 -13.76
CA GLY A 99 3.24 6.83 -14.70
C GLY A 99 2.06 7.53 -14.02
N LEU A 100 2.33 8.20 -12.89
CA LEU A 100 1.32 8.90 -12.10
C LEU A 100 1.53 10.42 -12.19
N VAL A 101 0.43 11.15 -12.35
CA VAL A 101 0.42 12.62 -12.33
C VAL A 101 -0.63 13.08 -11.33
N SER A 102 -0.21 13.89 -10.35
CA SER A 102 -1.09 14.48 -9.35
C SER A 102 -1.51 15.88 -9.79
N ILE A 103 -2.81 16.14 -9.81
CA ILE A 103 -3.41 17.40 -10.27
C ILE A 103 -4.21 17.99 -9.12
N ALA A 104 -3.91 19.24 -8.77
CA ALA A 104 -4.59 19.96 -7.70
C ALA A 104 -5.90 20.59 -8.17
N GLU A 105 -6.95 20.41 -7.36
CA GLU A 105 -8.24 21.06 -7.48
C GLU A 105 -8.64 21.70 -6.16
N PRO A 106 -9.33 22.85 -6.13
CA PRO A 106 -9.86 23.37 -4.89
C PRO A 106 -10.89 22.41 -4.26
N VAL A 107 -11.00 22.40 -2.92
CA VAL A 107 -12.07 21.65 -2.26
C VAL A 107 -13.45 22.27 -2.49
N GLY A 108 -13.52 23.61 -2.68
CA GLY A 108 -14.75 24.32 -2.93
C GLY A 108 -14.94 25.53 -2.02
N VAL A 109 -16.19 25.85 -1.69
CA VAL A 109 -16.51 26.95 -0.76
C VAL A 109 -16.27 26.47 0.68
N ILE A 110 -15.45 27.19 1.43
CA ILE A 110 -15.05 26.85 2.79
C ILE A 110 -15.90 27.64 3.79
N CYS A 111 -16.42 27.00 4.81
CA CYS A 111 -16.93 27.67 6.01
C CYS A 111 -15.78 27.85 7.01
N GLY A 112 -15.33 29.06 7.23
CA GLY A 112 -14.24 29.41 8.15
C GLY A 112 -14.78 29.86 9.52
N VAL A 113 -14.61 29.04 10.57
CA VAL A 113 -15.00 29.45 11.93
C VAL A 113 -13.77 29.90 12.70
N THR A 114 -13.82 31.09 13.34
CA THR A 114 -12.68 31.67 14.06
C THR A 114 -13.01 31.89 15.54
N PRO A 115 -12.01 31.72 16.43
CA PRO A 115 -12.20 31.87 17.87
C PRO A 115 -12.08 33.34 18.30
N THR A 116 -12.54 33.61 19.51
CA THR A 116 -12.34 34.95 20.14
C THR A 116 -10.91 35.16 20.68
N THR A 117 -10.15 34.11 20.89
CA THR A 117 -8.77 34.17 21.43
C THR A 117 -7.75 34.71 20.43
N ASN A 118 -7.90 34.33 19.15
CA ASN A 118 -7.00 34.72 18.08
C ASN A 118 -7.79 35.20 16.83
N PRO A 119 -8.63 36.24 16.98
CA PRO A 119 -9.64 36.58 15.95
C PRO A 119 -9.01 37.03 14.64
N THR A 120 -8.07 37.95 14.68
CA THR A 120 -7.43 38.54 13.50
C THR A 120 -6.44 37.60 12.86
N SER A 121 -5.53 37.02 13.62
CA SER A 121 -4.50 36.12 13.09
C SER A 121 -5.06 34.85 12.48
N THR A 122 -6.07 34.20 13.09
CA THR A 122 -6.74 33.04 12.53
C THR A 122 -7.50 33.39 11.24
N THR A 123 -8.11 34.57 11.15
CA THR A 123 -8.76 35.05 9.94
C THR A 123 -7.76 35.24 8.80
N ILE A 124 -6.63 35.92 9.05
CA ILE A 124 -5.54 36.10 8.08
C ILE A 124 -5.04 34.73 7.57
N PHE A 125 -4.67 33.85 8.49
CA PHE A 125 -4.18 32.50 8.16
C PHE A 125 -5.14 31.73 7.24
N LYS A 126 -6.41 31.61 7.65
CA LYS A 126 -7.41 30.86 6.89
C LYS A 126 -7.68 31.48 5.52
N ALA A 127 -7.71 32.81 5.43
CA ALA A 127 -7.88 33.51 4.17
C ALA A 127 -6.72 33.23 3.20
N LEU A 128 -5.47 33.30 3.69
CA LEU A 128 -4.29 33.07 2.84
C LEU A 128 -4.22 31.65 2.30
N ILE A 129 -4.46 30.62 3.12
CA ILE A 129 -4.44 29.24 2.65
C ILE A 129 -5.63 28.89 1.74
N ALA A 130 -6.80 29.51 1.95
CA ALA A 130 -7.94 29.38 1.06
C ALA A 130 -7.66 29.99 -0.31
N LEU A 131 -7.16 31.22 -0.37
CA LEU A 131 -6.76 31.88 -1.62
C LEU A 131 -5.65 31.11 -2.35
N LYS A 132 -4.63 30.62 -1.61
CA LYS A 132 -3.51 29.84 -2.20
C LYS A 132 -3.97 28.61 -2.98
N THR A 133 -5.11 28.06 -2.58
CA THR A 133 -5.71 26.84 -3.15
C THR A 133 -6.92 27.13 -4.05
N ARG A 134 -7.12 28.39 -4.42
CA ARG A 134 -8.25 28.87 -5.24
C ARG A 134 -9.63 28.57 -4.65
N ASN A 135 -9.71 28.38 -3.33
CA ASN A 135 -10.98 28.24 -2.63
C ASN A 135 -11.56 29.60 -2.31
N SER A 136 -12.88 29.73 -2.30
CA SER A 136 -13.56 30.82 -1.66
C SER A 136 -13.87 30.48 -0.21
N ILE A 137 -13.91 31.49 0.66
CA ILE A 137 -14.16 31.28 2.09
C ILE A 137 -15.25 32.23 2.60
N VAL A 138 -16.20 31.67 3.36
CA VAL A 138 -17.23 32.41 4.08
C VAL A 138 -16.98 32.24 5.57
N PHE A 139 -16.66 33.31 6.26
CA PHE A 139 -16.37 33.27 7.69
C PHE A 139 -17.63 33.39 8.55
N ALA A 140 -17.63 32.62 9.64
CA ALA A 140 -18.49 32.73 10.79
C ALA A 140 -17.64 33.15 12.00
N PHE A 141 -17.65 34.43 12.33
CA PHE A 141 -16.85 34.98 13.40
C PHE A 141 -17.54 34.81 14.75
N HIS A 142 -16.75 34.78 15.83
CA HIS A 142 -17.32 34.80 17.18
C HIS A 142 -17.95 36.18 17.46
N PRO A 143 -19.18 36.27 18.03
CA PRO A 143 -19.86 37.56 18.27
C PRO A 143 -19.02 38.58 19.03
N SER A 144 -18.22 38.14 20.03
CA SER A 144 -17.38 39.04 20.85
C SER A 144 -16.10 39.51 20.13
N ALA A 145 -15.87 39.08 18.88
CA ALA A 145 -14.68 39.44 18.07
C ALA A 145 -15.08 39.72 16.62
N GLN A 146 -16.33 40.05 16.38
CA GLN A 146 -16.88 40.27 15.04
C GLN A 146 -16.18 41.39 14.28
N LYS A 147 -15.97 42.55 14.94
CA LYS A 147 -15.41 43.74 14.31
C LYS A 147 -13.96 43.55 13.90
N SER A 148 -13.15 43.02 14.80
CA SER A 148 -11.72 42.80 14.56
C SER A 148 -11.50 41.70 13.53
N SER A 149 -12.27 40.60 13.57
CA SER A 149 -12.21 39.56 12.58
C SER A 149 -12.68 40.01 11.21
N ALA A 150 -13.79 40.73 11.10
CA ALA A 150 -14.32 41.27 9.85
C ALA A 150 -13.34 42.27 9.21
N GLU A 151 -12.71 43.11 10.03
CA GLU A 151 -11.72 44.08 9.55
C GLU A 151 -10.46 43.37 9.01
N ALA A 152 -9.99 42.33 9.69
CA ALA A 152 -8.90 41.49 9.18
C ALA A 152 -9.26 40.82 7.83
N ALA A 153 -10.47 40.25 7.73
CA ALA A 153 -10.96 39.68 6.49
C ALA A 153 -11.08 40.71 5.37
N ARG A 154 -11.58 41.95 5.72
CA ARG A 154 -11.71 43.05 4.76
C ARG A 154 -10.36 43.50 4.20
N ILE A 155 -9.35 43.67 5.03
CA ILE A 155 -7.99 44.06 4.59
C ILE A 155 -7.41 43.04 3.66
N VAL A 156 -7.47 41.75 4.02
CA VAL A 156 -6.96 40.64 3.18
C VAL A 156 -7.74 40.53 1.87
N ARG A 157 -9.08 40.63 1.93
CA ARG A 157 -9.96 40.57 0.74
C ARG A 157 -9.69 41.71 -0.22
N ASP A 158 -9.67 42.94 0.30
CA ASP A 158 -9.55 44.15 -0.55
C ASP A 158 -8.21 44.15 -1.28
N ALA A 159 -7.10 43.78 -0.62
CA ALA A 159 -5.82 43.59 -1.26
C ALA A 159 -5.80 42.44 -2.29
N ALA A 160 -6.48 41.33 -1.97
CA ALA A 160 -6.64 40.21 -2.92
C ALA A 160 -7.42 40.63 -4.17
N ILE A 161 -8.48 41.44 -4.06
CA ILE A 161 -9.28 41.95 -5.16
C ILE A 161 -8.42 42.92 -6.00
N GLU A 162 -7.68 43.81 -5.36
CA GLU A 162 -6.76 44.75 -6.07
C GLU A 162 -5.69 43.96 -6.86
N ALA A 163 -5.25 42.82 -6.35
CA ALA A 163 -4.32 41.90 -7.03
C ALA A 163 -4.98 40.98 -8.06
N GLY A 164 -6.30 41.07 -8.28
CA GLY A 164 -7.02 40.35 -9.33
C GLY A 164 -7.95 39.21 -8.87
N ALA A 165 -8.13 39.03 -7.59
CA ALA A 165 -9.11 38.05 -7.09
C ALA A 165 -10.56 38.53 -7.32
N PRO A 166 -11.55 37.61 -7.44
CA PRO A 166 -12.94 37.98 -7.51
C PRO A 166 -13.45 38.62 -6.19
N LYS A 167 -14.40 39.52 -6.30
CA LYS A 167 -14.89 40.34 -5.16
C LYS A 167 -15.43 39.53 -3.97
N ASP A 168 -15.98 38.35 -4.23
CA ASP A 168 -16.61 37.48 -3.23
C ASP A 168 -15.72 36.27 -2.83
N CYS A 169 -14.39 36.37 -3.06
CA CYS A 169 -13.44 35.30 -2.70
C CYS A 169 -13.33 35.11 -1.19
N ILE A 170 -13.53 36.17 -0.40
CA ILE A 170 -13.59 36.17 1.05
C ILE A 170 -14.85 36.91 1.48
N GLN A 171 -15.70 36.23 2.23
CA GLN A 171 -16.97 36.77 2.74
C GLN A 171 -17.12 36.41 4.20
N TRP A 172 -18.08 37.01 4.87
CA TRP A 172 -18.44 36.70 6.27
C TRP A 172 -19.90 37.01 6.57
N ILE A 173 -20.41 36.39 7.65
CA ILE A 173 -21.73 36.67 8.23
C ILE A 173 -21.62 38.00 8.95
N GLU A 174 -22.37 39.04 8.52
CA GLU A 174 -22.33 40.38 9.12
C GLU A 174 -22.94 40.40 10.52
N GLU A 175 -24.04 39.65 10.73
CA GLU A 175 -24.70 39.52 12.03
C GLU A 175 -24.49 38.08 12.56
N PRO A 176 -23.46 37.86 13.40
CA PRO A 176 -23.10 36.52 13.83
C PRO A 176 -24.07 35.96 14.84
N SER A 177 -24.54 34.75 14.63
CA SER A 177 -25.36 33.98 15.55
C SER A 177 -25.02 32.49 15.48
N ILE A 178 -25.41 31.71 16.50
CA ILE A 178 -25.26 30.25 16.48
C ILE A 178 -26.10 29.65 15.35
N GLU A 179 -27.29 30.18 15.09
CA GLU A 179 -28.19 29.79 14.02
C GLU A 179 -27.54 30.01 12.65
N ALA A 180 -27.06 31.22 12.37
CA ALA A 180 -26.43 31.56 11.11
C ALA A 180 -25.16 30.69 10.84
N THR A 181 -24.34 30.47 11.87
CA THR A 181 -23.19 29.59 11.79
C THR A 181 -23.60 28.15 11.50
N GLY A 182 -24.64 27.65 12.14
CA GLY A 182 -25.18 26.31 11.92
C GLY A 182 -25.72 26.13 10.49
N LEU A 183 -26.50 27.12 10.01
CA LEU A 183 -27.02 27.13 8.65
C LEU A 183 -25.87 27.15 7.61
N LEU A 184 -24.84 27.98 7.83
CA LEU A 184 -23.70 28.05 6.93
C LEU A 184 -22.95 26.71 6.89
N MET A 185 -22.60 26.13 8.04
CA MET A 185 -21.88 24.86 8.11
C MET A 185 -22.65 23.73 7.40
N ASN A 186 -23.97 23.70 7.50
CA ASN A 186 -24.83 22.68 6.90
C ASN A 186 -25.24 22.98 5.44
N HIS A 187 -24.97 24.19 4.92
CA HIS A 187 -25.43 24.62 3.62
C HIS A 187 -24.86 23.72 2.49
N PRO A 188 -25.68 23.23 1.52
CA PRO A 188 -25.24 22.25 0.50
C PRO A 188 -24.10 22.73 -0.40
N LYS A 189 -23.96 24.05 -0.62
CA LYS A 189 -22.86 24.63 -1.41
C LYS A 189 -21.56 24.80 -0.63
N ILE A 190 -21.54 24.57 0.68
CA ILE A 190 -20.31 24.53 1.47
C ILE A 190 -19.68 23.16 1.33
N ALA A 191 -18.44 23.12 0.89
CA ALA A 191 -17.70 21.89 0.64
C ALA A 191 -16.98 21.35 1.87
N THR A 192 -16.42 22.23 2.70
CA THR A 192 -15.68 21.84 3.91
C THR A 192 -15.82 22.89 5.02
N VAL A 193 -15.64 22.47 6.25
CA VAL A 193 -15.67 23.33 7.43
C VAL A 193 -14.26 23.41 8.04
N LEU A 194 -13.67 24.61 8.08
CA LEU A 194 -12.39 24.88 8.73
C LEU A 194 -12.62 25.57 10.05
N ALA A 195 -12.76 24.78 11.13
CA ALA A 195 -13.20 25.25 12.44
C ALA A 195 -12.06 25.38 13.45
N THR A 196 -11.91 26.56 14.05
CA THR A 196 -11.08 26.77 15.25
C THR A 196 -11.99 27.37 16.34
N GLY A 197 -12.18 26.64 17.44
CA GLY A 197 -13.10 27.04 18.47
C GLY A 197 -13.16 26.05 19.63
N GLY A 198 -14.06 26.30 20.60
CA GLY A 198 -14.26 25.38 21.72
C GLY A 198 -14.82 24.01 21.28
N PRO A 199 -14.77 22.99 22.16
CA PRO A 199 -15.16 21.62 21.86
C PRO A 199 -16.56 21.46 21.25
N GLY A 200 -17.52 22.29 21.72
CA GLY A 200 -18.89 22.28 21.19
C GLY A 200 -18.99 22.70 19.73
N MET A 201 -18.22 23.72 19.32
CA MET A 201 -18.18 24.19 17.93
C MET A 201 -17.50 23.18 17.04
N VAL A 202 -16.39 22.58 17.48
CA VAL A 202 -15.68 21.53 16.75
C VAL A 202 -16.58 20.30 16.56
N LYS A 203 -17.30 19.89 17.61
CA LYS A 203 -18.27 18.80 17.51
C LYS A 203 -19.39 19.12 16.50
N ALA A 204 -19.90 20.35 16.51
CA ALA A 204 -20.92 20.77 15.54
C ALA A 204 -20.39 20.72 14.11
N ALA A 205 -19.15 21.17 13.86
CA ALA A 205 -18.51 21.09 12.55
C ALA A 205 -18.40 19.63 12.03
N TYR A 206 -17.93 18.70 12.86
CA TYR A 206 -17.86 17.28 12.51
C TYR A 206 -19.23 16.59 12.38
N SER A 207 -20.27 17.14 12.99
CA SER A 207 -21.63 16.60 12.93
C SER A 207 -22.40 16.98 11.67
N THR A 208 -21.83 17.82 10.80
CA THR A 208 -22.48 18.24 9.53
C THR A 208 -22.50 17.17 8.45
N GLY A 209 -21.74 16.08 8.62
CA GLY A 209 -21.54 15.05 7.58
C GLY A 209 -20.64 15.50 6.42
N LYS A 210 -20.05 16.70 6.50
CA LYS A 210 -19.08 17.23 5.53
C LYS A 210 -17.65 17.00 6.00
N PRO A 211 -16.66 17.03 5.08
CA PRO A 211 -15.27 17.16 5.49
C PRO A 211 -15.10 18.36 6.43
N ALA A 212 -14.47 18.14 7.56
CA ALA A 212 -14.21 19.19 8.53
C ALA A 212 -12.77 19.08 9.03
N LEU A 213 -12.11 20.23 9.13
CA LEU A 213 -10.79 20.41 9.71
C LEU A 213 -10.98 21.23 11.00
N GLY A 214 -11.12 20.53 12.11
CA GLY A 214 -11.41 21.12 13.40
C GLY A 214 -10.27 20.90 14.39
N VAL A 215 -10.11 21.83 15.33
CA VAL A 215 -9.10 21.75 16.39
C VAL A 215 -9.82 21.72 17.73
N GLY A 216 -9.47 20.72 18.55
CA GLY A 216 -9.94 20.59 19.92
C GLY A 216 -9.21 21.50 20.91
N ALA A 217 -9.66 21.48 22.19
CA ALA A 217 -8.95 22.09 23.27
C ALA A 217 -7.58 21.42 23.52
N GLY A 218 -6.61 22.20 23.98
CA GLY A 218 -5.29 21.69 24.37
C GLY A 218 -5.16 21.58 25.88
N ASN A 219 -4.60 20.49 26.38
CA ASN A 219 -4.25 20.36 27.81
C ASN A 219 -2.80 19.84 27.91
N VAL A 220 -1.85 20.72 27.64
CA VAL A 220 -0.46 20.38 27.36
C VAL A 220 0.34 20.10 28.64
N PRO A 221 0.84 18.86 28.84
CA PRO A 221 1.84 18.57 29.86
C PRO A 221 3.24 18.97 29.38
N ALA A 222 4.03 19.59 30.28
CA ALA A 222 5.46 19.80 30.10
C ALA A 222 6.22 18.97 31.16
N TYR A 223 6.86 17.89 30.75
CA TYR A 223 7.71 17.10 31.63
C TYR A 223 9.13 17.63 31.63
N ILE A 224 9.68 17.96 32.82
CA ILE A 224 11.06 18.41 33.03
C ILE A 224 11.82 17.28 33.73
N ALA A 225 12.64 16.58 32.97
CA ALA A 225 13.43 15.44 33.45
C ALA A 225 14.64 15.90 34.29
N ALA A 226 15.19 14.99 35.07
CA ALA A 226 16.30 15.29 36.00
C ALA A 226 17.56 15.84 35.32
N ASP A 227 17.77 15.54 34.04
CA ASP A 227 18.92 16.01 33.24
C ASP A 227 18.62 17.29 32.44
N ALA A 228 17.45 17.89 32.62
CA ALA A 228 17.04 19.08 31.88
C ALA A 228 17.91 20.30 32.26
N LYS A 229 18.13 21.18 31.28
CA LYS A 229 18.70 22.51 31.53
C LYS A 229 17.63 23.41 32.18
N VAL A 230 17.59 23.46 33.51
CA VAL A 230 16.54 24.11 34.31
C VAL A 230 16.25 25.53 33.84
N LYS A 231 17.26 26.39 33.67
CA LYS A 231 17.07 27.76 33.20
C LYS A 231 16.39 27.87 31.85
N ARG A 232 16.74 26.99 30.91
CA ARG A 232 16.10 26.95 29.60
C ARG A 232 14.66 26.46 29.72
N ALA A 233 14.42 25.34 30.40
CA ALA A 233 13.08 24.77 30.55
C ALA A 233 12.10 25.75 31.20
N VAL A 234 12.52 26.44 32.26
CA VAL A 234 11.73 27.46 32.96
C VAL A 234 11.48 28.67 32.06
N ASN A 235 12.52 29.17 31.36
CA ASN A 235 12.38 30.26 30.41
C ASN A 235 11.38 29.92 29.29
N ASP A 236 11.48 28.72 28.69
CA ASP A 236 10.60 28.25 27.60
C ASP A 236 9.13 28.24 28.10
N ILE A 237 8.87 27.70 29.28
CA ILE A 237 7.53 27.67 29.86
C ILE A 237 7.03 29.09 30.17
N ILE A 238 7.85 30.01 30.69
CA ILE A 238 7.44 31.40 30.95
C ILE A 238 7.09 32.10 29.61
N VAL A 239 7.96 31.99 28.59
CA VAL A 239 7.71 32.57 27.27
C VAL A 239 6.36 32.10 26.75
N SER A 240 6.17 30.80 26.68
CA SER A 240 4.95 30.19 26.17
C SER A 240 3.69 30.52 26.95
N LYS A 241 3.78 30.46 28.27
CA LYS A 241 2.60 30.63 29.14
C LYS A 241 2.19 32.08 29.35
N THR A 242 3.11 33.03 29.18
CA THR A 242 2.81 34.46 29.28
C THR A 242 2.44 35.09 27.94
N PHE A 243 2.79 34.46 26.84
CA PHE A 243 2.48 34.94 25.49
C PHE A 243 0.97 35.10 25.31
N ASP A 244 0.55 36.33 25.03
CA ASP A 244 -0.84 36.74 24.92
C ASP A 244 -1.71 36.28 26.11
N ASN A 245 -1.17 36.35 27.33
CA ASN A 245 -1.78 35.83 28.54
C ASN A 245 -2.21 34.35 28.42
N GLY A 246 -1.41 33.50 27.80
CA GLY A 246 -1.65 32.08 27.67
C GLY A 246 -2.77 31.69 26.70
N MET A 247 -3.14 32.57 25.76
CA MET A 247 -4.20 32.32 24.78
C MET A 247 -3.74 31.66 23.51
N ILE A 248 -2.88 30.65 23.60
CA ILE A 248 -2.64 29.65 22.54
C ILE A 248 -2.99 28.29 23.12
N CYS A 249 -3.81 27.53 22.42
CA CYS A 249 -4.23 26.18 22.85
C CYS A 249 -3.06 25.18 23.04
N ALA A 250 -1.90 25.47 22.47
CA ALA A 250 -0.67 24.72 22.64
C ALA A 250 0.15 25.14 23.87
N SER A 251 -0.26 26.18 24.64
CA SER A 251 0.50 26.59 25.81
C SER A 251 0.41 25.56 26.95
N GLU A 252 1.49 25.40 27.71
CA GLU A 252 1.58 24.45 28.82
C GLU A 252 0.49 24.69 29.87
N GLN A 253 -0.09 23.61 30.38
CA GLN A 253 -1.10 23.66 31.46
C GLN A 253 -0.55 23.13 32.77
N ALA A 254 0.49 22.30 32.75
CA ALA A 254 1.26 21.90 33.92
C ALA A 254 2.76 21.72 33.57
N ALA A 255 3.60 22.09 34.55
CA ALA A 255 4.97 21.66 34.63
C ALA A 255 5.05 20.45 35.57
N ILE A 256 5.42 19.30 35.03
CA ILE A 256 5.63 18.05 35.75
C ILE A 256 7.15 17.91 35.92
N VAL A 257 7.64 18.04 37.14
CA VAL A 257 9.07 18.20 37.40
C VAL A 257 9.61 17.01 38.17
N ASP A 258 10.73 16.44 37.69
CA ASP A 258 11.43 15.38 38.39
C ASP A 258 11.84 15.84 39.81
N ALA A 259 11.67 14.97 40.80
CA ALA A 259 11.95 15.22 42.21
C ALA A 259 13.39 15.70 42.46
N ALA A 260 14.36 15.22 41.65
CA ALA A 260 15.77 15.57 41.82
C ALA A 260 16.08 17.05 41.58
N ILE A 261 15.29 17.73 40.73
CA ILE A 261 15.50 19.14 40.36
C ILE A 261 14.30 20.03 40.73
N TYR A 262 13.33 19.49 41.44
CA TYR A 262 12.07 20.21 41.77
C TYR A 262 12.26 21.54 42.44
N ASP A 263 13.12 21.58 43.48
CA ASP A 263 13.37 22.81 44.25
C ASP A 263 14.17 23.84 43.44
N GLU A 264 15.09 23.39 42.57
CA GLU A 264 15.82 24.26 41.66
C GLU A 264 14.88 24.91 40.62
N VAL A 265 13.95 24.12 40.02
CA VAL A 265 12.92 24.64 39.10
C VAL A 265 12.02 25.66 39.79
N LYS A 266 11.60 25.40 41.00
CA LYS A 266 10.78 26.36 41.78
C LYS A 266 11.53 27.68 42.00
N ALA A 267 12.77 27.61 42.46
CA ALA A 267 13.60 28.79 42.71
C ALA A 267 13.82 29.61 41.42
N GLU A 268 13.99 28.93 40.27
CA GLU A 268 14.14 29.61 38.98
C GLU A 268 12.85 30.29 38.55
N PHE A 269 11.64 29.70 38.74
CA PHE A 269 10.38 30.37 38.51
C PHE A 269 10.22 31.60 39.41
N GLU A 270 10.51 31.49 40.70
CA GLU A 270 10.43 32.62 41.66
C GLU A 270 11.38 33.76 41.30
N ALA A 271 12.63 33.42 40.83
CA ALA A 271 13.59 34.41 40.38
C ALA A 271 13.08 35.24 39.18
N HIS A 272 12.15 34.69 38.38
CA HIS A 272 11.52 35.36 37.25
C HIS A 272 10.16 35.96 37.54
N GLN A 273 9.84 36.25 38.82
CA GLN A 273 8.58 36.91 39.27
C GLN A 273 7.34 36.02 39.03
N CYS A 274 7.49 34.71 39.02
CA CYS A 274 6.36 33.78 39.10
C CYS A 274 6.04 33.50 40.57
N VAL A 275 4.74 33.43 40.89
CA VAL A 275 4.28 33.22 42.27
C VAL A 275 3.83 31.78 42.44
N ILE A 276 4.46 31.06 43.38
CA ILE A 276 4.09 29.69 43.72
C ILE A 276 3.06 29.68 44.84
N ILE A 277 1.95 29.01 44.57
CA ILE A 277 0.79 28.90 45.49
C ILE A 277 0.77 27.46 45.99
N SER A 278 1.24 27.27 47.26
CA SER A 278 1.33 25.95 47.90
C SER A 278 0.27 25.70 48.95
N LYS A 279 -0.37 26.79 49.49
CA LYS A 279 -1.37 26.66 50.55
C LYS A 279 -2.72 26.18 49.98
N LYS A 280 -3.24 25.07 50.47
CA LYS A 280 -4.53 24.51 50.05
C LYS A 280 -5.66 25.52 49.99
N ALA A 281 -5.73 26.42 50.96
CA ALA A 281 -6.78 27.47 51.03
C ALA A 281 -6.63 28.47 49.86
N ASP A 282 -5.44 28.84 49.46
CA ASP A 282 -5.18 29.76 48.37
C ASP A 282 -5.32 29.09 47.01
N ILE A 283 -4.95 27.80 46.87
CA ILE A 283 -5.24 26.95 45.71
C ILE A 283 -6.77 26.89 45.49
N ALA A 284 -7.58 26.67 46.56
CA ALA A 284 -9.02 26.59 46.45
C ALA A 284 -9.66 27.95 46.03
N LYS A 285 -9.08 29.08 46.45
CA LYS A 285 -9.51 30.41 45.99
C LYS A 285 -9.21 30.60 44.49
N LEU A 286 -8.00 30.23 44.08
CA LEU A 286 -7.59 30.34 42.67
C LEU A 286 -8.45 29.46 41.78
N GLU A 287 -8.71 28.23 42.20
CA GLU A 287 -9.55 27.24 41.49
C GLU A 287 -10.96 27.79 41.25
N LYS A 288 -11.57 28.41 42.26
CA LYS A 288 -12.91 29.00 42.20
C LYS A 288 -13.02 30.13 41.18
N VAL A 289 -11.92 30.82 40.89
CA VAL A 289 -11.86 31.92 39.90
C VAL A 289 -11.54 31.39 38.51
N VAL A 290 -10.61 30.44 38.41
CA VAL A 290 -10.08 29.95 37.16
C VAL A 290 -11.02 28.97 36.44
N LEU A 291 -11.81 28.20 37.19
CA LEU A 291 -12.72 27.20 36.66
C LEU A 291 -14.18 27.63 36.67
N ASN A 292 -15.00 26.98 35.85
CA ASN A 292 -16.46 27.13 35.89
C ASN A 292 -17.02 26.54 37.20
N GLU A 293 -18.29 26.81 37.49
CA GLU A 293 -18.96 26.33 38.72
C GLU A 293 -18.93 24.80 38.85
N ALA A 294 -19.02 24.07 37.72
CA ALA A 294 -18.94 22.60 37.68
C ALA A 294 -17.50 22.06 37.84
N ARG A 295 -16.50 22.93 37.88
CA ARG A 295 -15.06 22.56 37.94
C ARG A 295 -14.59 21.63 36.81
N THR A 296 -15.24 21.69 35.65
CA THR A 296 -14.98 20.81 34.50
C THR A 296 -14.31 21.49 33.31
N ALA A 297 -14.25 22.83 33.33
CA ALA A 297 -13.67 23.63 32.25
C ALA A 297 -13.25 25.01 32.78
N VAL A 298 -12.48 25.75 32.00
CA VAL A 298 -12.05 27.10 32.29
C VAL A 298 -13.26 28.05 32.42
N ASN A 299 -13.17 28.98 33.35
CA ASN A 299 -14.11 30.11 33.47
C ASN A 299 -13.82 31.12 32.33
N GLY A 300 -14.77 31.31 31.42
CA GLY A 300 -14.60 32.24 30.28
C GLY A 300 -14.27 33.68 30.67
N ALA A 301 -14.58 34.09 31.94
CA ALA A 301 -14.34 35.42 32.41
C ALA A 301 -12.88 35.75 32.77
N ILE A 302 -11.99 34.71 32.77
CA ILE A 302 -10.55 34.92 33.07
C ILE A 302 -9.66 34.65 31.86
N VAL A 303 -10.22 34.17 30.78
CA VAL A 303 -9.47 33.84 29.57
C VAL A 303 -8.77 35.08 29.03
N GLY A 304 -7.46 35.04 28.92
CA GLY A 304 -6.63 36.14 28.39
C GLY A 304 -6.40 37.29 29.38
N HIS A 305 -6.79 37.14 30.64
CA HIS A 305 -6.46 38.11 31.71
C HIS A 305 -5.08 37.87 32.30
N SER A 306 -4.46 38.93 32.83
CA SER A 306 -3.14 38.84 33.42
C SER A 306 -3.13 38.04 34.73
N ALA A 307 -1.97 37.57 35.17
CA ALA A 307 -1.77 36.88 36.42
C ALA A 307 -2.20 37.76 37.63
N ILE A 308 -1.96 39.06 37.54
CA ILE A 308 -2.29 40.03 38.57
C ILE A 308 -3.82 40.15 38.73
N GLU A 309 -4.55 40.34 37.62
CA GLU A 309 -6.03 40.43 37.63
C GLU A 309 -6.68 39.13 38.15
N ILE A 310 -6.11 37.99 37.81
CA ILE A 310 -6.60 36.69 38.29
C ILE A 310 -6.34 36.53 39.79
N ALA A 311 -5.16 36.95 40.27
CA ALA A 311 -4.82 36.94 41.68
C ALA A 311 -5.73 37.86 42.49
N GLU A 312 -6.00 39.07 41.99
CA GLU A 312 -6.95 40.02 42.61
C GLU A 312 -8.35 39.44 42.75
N LYS A 313 -8.89 38.86 41.66
CA LYS A 313 -10.19 38.18 41.67
C LYS A 313 -10.24 37.01 42.68
N ALA A 314 -9.11 36.31 42.87
CA ALA A 314 -8.96 35.22 43.83
C ALA A 314 -8.70 35.71 45.27
N GLY A 315 -8.56 37.03 45.48
CA GLY A 315 -8.20 37.60 46.80
C GLY A 315 -6.79 37.22 47.26
N LEU A 316 -5.88 36.97 46.29
CA LEU A 316 -4.47 36.68 46.53
C LEU A 316 -3.64 37.97 46.38
N LYS A 317 -2.70 38.18 47.28
CA LYS A 317 -1.79 39.35 47.22
C LYS A 317 -0.52 38.94 46.47
N VAL A 318 -0.26 39.57 45.33
CA VAL A 318 0.95 39.34 44.51
C VAL A 318 1.64 40.67 44.19
N SER A 319 2.89 40.65 43.80
CA SER A 319 3.63 41.84 43.36
C SER A 319 3.11 42.38 42.02
N ALA A 320 3.32 43.69 41.79
CA ALA A 320 2.95 44.33 40.52
C ALA A 320 3.72 43.79 39.30
N GLY A 321 4.83 43.07 39.50
CA GLY A 321 5.59 42.44 38.44
C GLY A 321 5.28 40.96 38.19
N THR A 322 4.24 40.40 38.85
CA THR A 322 3.89 38.98 38.76
C THR A 322 3.51 38.58 37.33
N LYS A 323 4.26 37.64 36.76
CA LYS A 323 4.07 37.15 35.40
C LYS A 323 3.15 35.92 35.32
N MET A 324 3.27 35.01 36.28
CA MET A 324 2.55 33.74 36.30
C MET A 324 2.17 33.34 37.72
N LEU A 325 1.08 32.58 37.86
CA LEU A 325 0.66 31.92 39.10
C LEU A 325 0.85 30.41 38.93
N LEU A 326 1.66 29.77 39.74
CA LEU A 326 1.91 28.33 39.75
C LEU A 326 1.20 27.71 40.97
N ALA A 327 0.22 26.84 40.72
CA ALA A 327 -0.46 26.10 41.78
C ALA A 327 0.21 24.72 41.97
N GLU A 328 0.74 24.50 43.17
CA GLU A 328 1.29 23.16 43.52
C GLU A 328 0.13 22.19 43.76
N ILE A 329 0.03 21.17 42.90
CA ILE A 329 -0.95 20.10 43.00
C ILE A 329 -0.24 18.73 42.94
N PRO A 330 -0.79 17.69 43.62
CA PRO A 330 -0.10 16.39 43.69
C PRO A 330 -0.11 15.59 42.41
N ASP A 331 -1.17 15.69 41.63
CA ASP A 331 -1.35 14.93 40.41
C ASP A 331 -2.27 15.59 39.38
N ALA A 332 -2.38 14.97 38.20
CA ALA A 332 -3.22 15.41 37.10
C ALA A 332 -4.52 14.60 37.03
N THR A 333 -5.44 14.87 37.96
CA THR A 333 -6.74 14.20 38.04
C THR A 333 -7.89 15.23 38.18
N MET A 334 -9.14 14.78 38.06
CA MET A 334 -10.32 15.63 38.29
C MET A 334 -10.50 16.05 39.75
N GLU A 335 -9.77 15.44 40.68
CA GLU A 335 -9.69 15.90 42.07
C GLU A 335 -8.89 17.19 42.16
N HIS A 336 -7.96 17.39 41.22
CA HIS A 336 -7.09 18.55 41.11
C HIS A 336 -7.29 19.28 39.78
N PRO A 337 -8.46 19.88 39.52
CA PRO A 337 -8.88 20.35 38.20
C PRO A 337 -8.10 21.59 37.71
N LEU A 338 -7.19 22.15 38.50
CA LEU A 338 -6.21 23.11 37.99
C LEU A 338 -5.19 22.46 37.00
N ALA A 339 -5.23 21.13 36.81
CA ALA A 339 -4.57 20.43 35.71
C ALA A 339 -5.27 20.62 34.36
N LEU A 340 -6.52 21.14 34.32
CA LEU A 340 -7.25 21.39 33.07
C LEU A 340 -6.72 22.62 32.31
N GLU A 341 -7.14 22.79 31.04
CA GLU A 341 -6.83 23.97 30.24
C GLU A 341 -7.36 25.25 30.90
N LYS A 342 -6.53 26.31 30.94
CA LYS A 342 -6.85 27.56 31.64
C LYS A 342 -6.82 28.79 30.74
N LEU A 343 -6.19 28.75 29.59
CA LEU A 343 -6.04 29.86 28.64
C LEU A 343 -5.71 31.21 29.33
N SER A 344 -4.80 31.14 30.29
CA SER A 344 -4.39 32.26 31.16
C SER A 344 -2.99 31.96 31.73
N PRO A 345 -2.25 32.94 32.29
CA PRO A 345 -0.94 32.73 32.90
C PRO A 345 -1.01 32.02 34.25
N VAL A 346 -1.80 30.96 34.33
CA VAL A 346 -1.92 30.05 35.48
C VAL A 346 -1.44 28.68 35.06
N LEU A 347 -0.48 28.12 35.80
CA LEU A 347 0.17 26.82 35.54
C LEU A 347 0.00 25.90 36.76
N ALA A 348 -0.26 24.62 36.54
CA ALA A 348 -0.12 23.63 37.59
C ALA A 348 1.36 23.25 37.73
N LEU A 349 1.84 23.09 38.97
CA LEU A 349 3.18 22.59 39.28
C LEU A 349 3.03 21.22 39.96
N ILE A 350 3.58 20.17 39.35
CA ILE A 350 3.42 18.80 39.80
C ILE A 350 4.82 18.17 39.97
N LYS A 351 5.06 17.59 41.16
CA LYS A 351 6.30 16.83 41.42
C LYS A 351 6.14 15.39 40.89
N SER A 352 7.17 14.82 40.25
CA SER A 352 7.20 13.42 39.84
C SER A 352 8.36 12.65 40.50
N ASP A 353 8.08 11.41 40.87
CA ASP A 353 9.08 10.49 41.45
C ASP A 353 9.78 9.70 40.32
N GLY A 354 10.58 10.44 39.52
CA GLY A 354 11.30 9.88 38.37
C GLY A 354 10.47 9.83 37.09
N VAL A 355 11.07 9.25 36.05
CA VAL A 355 10.59 9.27 34.66
C VAL A 355 9.23 8.60 34.49
N GLU A 356 9.04 7.41 35.07
CA GLU A 356 7.81 6.63 34.87
C GLU A 356 6.59 7.31 35.50
N ASP A 357 6.75 7.91 36.67
CA ASP A 357 5.70 8.69 37.31
C ASP A 357 5.42 9.99 36.54
N GLY A 358 6.48 10.66 36.06
CA GLY A 358 6.35 11.83 35.21
C GLY A 358 5.56 11.57 33.94
N PHE A 359 5.84 10.46 33.27
CA PHE A 359 5.11 10.05 32.06
C PHE A 359 3.65 9.73 32.37
N LYS A 360 3.36 9.01 33.47
CA LYS A 360 1.96 8.73 33.88
C LYS A 360 1.17 10.00 34.17
N LYS A 361 1.80 10.99 34.81
CA LYS A 361 1.17 12.28 35.08
C LYS A 361 0.94 13.08 33.80
N ALA A 362 1.85 13.03 32.83
CA ALA A 362 1.68 13.62 31.52
C ALA A 362 0.54 12.94 30.72
N GLU A 363 0.44 11.62 30.76
CA GLU A 363 -0.69 10.88 30.20
C GLU A 363 -2.01 11.25 30.89
N GLY A 364 -2.00 11.40 32.22
CA GLY A 364 -3.14 11.87 32.99
C GLY A 364 -3.67 13.23 32.50
N MET A 365 -2.77 14.19 32.26
CA MET A 365 -3.07 15.49 31.66
C MET A 365 -3.76 15.38 30.30
N LEU A 366 -3.18 14.58 29.39
CA LEU A 366 -3.75 14.37 28.05
C LEU A 366 -5.15 13.74 28.13
N ASN A 367 -5.34 12.78 29.02
CA ASN A 367 -6.63 12.11 29.22
C ASN A 367 -7.71 13.03 29.80
N LEU A 368 -7.34 14.07 30.56
CA LEU A 368 -8.29 15.06 31.12
C LEU A 368 -8.92 15.97 30.06
N GLY A 369 -8.29 16.15 28.89
CA GLY A 369 -8.87 17.04 27.87
C GLY A 369 -7.97 17.43 26.71
N GLY A 370 -6.73 16.91 26.64
CA GLY A 370 -5.73 17.28 25.64
C GLY A 370 -5.34 16.21 24.64
N LEU A 371 -6.10 15.11 24.55
CA LEU A 371 -5.77 14.00 23.66
C LEU A 371 -5.56 14.45 22.22
N GLY A 372 -4.44 14.04 21.65
CA GLY A 372 -4.05 14.36 20.29
C GLY A 372 -3.46 15.75 20.09
N HIS A 373 -3.49 16.66 21.09
CA HIS A 373 -3.04 18.03 20.86
C HIS A 373 -1.51 18.14 20.90
N THR A 374 -0.91 18.46 22.01
CA THR A 374 0.53 18.75 22.17
C THR A 374 1.06 18.22 23.49
N ALA A 375 2.29 17.79 23.55
CA ALA A 375 3.03 17.45 24.76
C ALA A 375 4.48 17.94 24.64
N VAL A 376 5.10 18.28 25.78
CA VAL A 376 6.46 18.82 25.82
C VAL A 376 7.32 17.99 26.75
N ILE A 377 8.58 17.81 26.38
CA ILE A 377 9.61 17.26 27.25
C ILE A 377 10.86 18.14 27.25
N HIS A 378 11.40 18.40 28.43
CA HIS A 378 12.69 19.03 28.60
C HIS A 378 13.70 18.01 29.13
N THR A 379 14.62 17.60 28.29
CA THR A 379 15.69 16.62 28.59
C THR A 379 16.77 16.70 27.53
N GLU A 380 18.01 16.36 27.90
CA GLU A 380 19.11 16.21 26.94
C GLU A 380 19.29 14.75 26.48
N ASN A 381 18.55 13.81 27.08
CA ASN A 381 18.61 12.39 26.76
C ASN A 381 17.71 12.06 25.54
N GLU A 382 18.33 11.78 24.38
CA GLU A 382 17.60 11.47 23.13
C GLU A 382 16.72 10.21 23.22
N GLU A 383 17.17 9.20 23.98
CA GLU A 383 16.36 7.99 24.18
C GLU A 383 15.07 8.30 24.96
N LEU A 384 15.19 9.16 26.01
CA LEU A 384 14.04 9.59 26.77
C LEU A 384 13.08 10.47 25.96
N GLN A 385 13.61 11.32 25.06
CA GLN A 385 12.81 12.10 24.10
C GLN A 385 11.97 11.17 23.23
N LEU A 386 12.60 10.09 22.69
CA LEU A 386 11.91 9.12 21.83
C LEU A 386 10.88 8.32 22.63
N GLN A 387 11.21 7.85 23.82
CA GLN A 387 10.26 7.11 24.69
C GLN A 387 9.04 7.96 25.03
N TYR A 388 9.24 9.23 25.34
CA TYR A 388 8.14 10.18 25.59
C TYR A 388 7.28 10.35 24.33
N GLY A 389 7.93 10.54 23.17
CA GLY A 389 7.25 10.69 21.89
C GLY A 389 6.38 9.48 21.52
N ILE A 390 6.88 8.26 21.75
CA ILE A 390 6.13 7.02 21.49
C ILE A 390 4.93 6.88 22.45
N ARG A 391 5.10 7.27 23.68
CA ARG A 391 4.09 7.04 24.73
C ARG A 391 2.99 8.06 24.76
N MET A 392 3.28 9.34 24.50
CA MET A 392 2.29 10.42 24.58
C MET A 392 1.31 10.38 23.42
N LYS A 393 0.02 10.31 23.73
CA LYS A 393 -1.08 10.40 22.75
C LYS A 393 -1.31 11.84 22.31
N ALA A 394 -0.28 12.45 21.72
CA ALA A 394 -0.28 13.81 21.19
C ALA A 394 0.26 13.80 19.75
N CYS A 395 -0.29 14.62 18.87
CA CYS A 395 0.15 14.75 17.48
C CYS A 395 1.41 15.62 17.34
N ARG A 396 1.71 16.43 18.35
CA ARG A 396 2.91 17.27 18.44
C ARG A 396 3.59 16.99 19.76
N VAL A 397 4.79 16.43 19.66
CA VAL A 397 5.67 16.25 20.82
C VAL A 397 6.87 17.16 20.64
N LEU A 398 7.02 18.11 21.53
CA LEU A 398 8.03 19.15 21.47
C LEU A 398 9.16 18.84 22.43
N VAL A 399 10.38 19.12 22.02
CA VAL A 399 11.59 18.88 22.81
C VAL A 399 12.30 20.20 23.05
N ASN A 400 12.53 20.55 24.34
CA ASN A 400 13.37 21.68 24.73
C ASN A 400 12.97 23.00 24.04
N SER A 401 11.68 23.31 23.99
CA SER A 401 11.16 24.51 23.35
C SER A 401 9.84 24.98 23.96
N PRO A 402 9.52 26.29 23.88
CA PRO A 402 8.23 26.84 24.30
C PRO A 402 7.09 26.18 23.55
N SER A 403 6.05 25.74 24.26
CA SER A 403 4.98 24.96 23.62
C SER A 403 4.04 25.78 22.74
N ALA A 404 3.73 27.00 23.12
CA ALA A 404 2.84 27.88 22.35
C ALA A 404 3.42 28.14 20.94
N GLU A 405 4.64 28.64 20.87
CA GLU A 405 5.35 28.99 19.63
C GLU A 405 5.84 27.74 18.89
N GLY A 406 6.28 26.71 19.62
CA GLY A 406 6.69 25.43 19.05
C GLY A 406 5.50 24.70 18.42
N GLY A 407 4.33 24.71 19.05
CA GLY A 407 3.13 24.02 18.57
C GLY A 407 2.55 24.61 17.29
N ILE A 408 2.56 25.95 17.15
CA ILE A 408 2.13 26.58 15.89
C ILE A 408 3.14 26.37 14.73
N GLY A 409 4.38 26.00 15.04
CA GLY A 409 5.39 25.57 14.05
C GLY A 409 6.28 26.70 13.51
N ASN A 410 7.43 26.30 12.97
CA ASN A 410 8.38 27.13 12.21
C ASN A 410 9.07 28.28 12.94
N ILE A 411 8.93 28.38 14.27
CA ILE A 411 9.71 29.34 15.08
C ILE A 411 10.86 28.60 15.77
N TYR A 412 10.56 27.53 16.51
CA TYR A 412 11.51 26.71 17.26
C TYR A 412 11.79 25.34 16.62
N ASN A 413 11.11 25.02 15.51
CA ASN A 413 11.21 23.73 14.83
C ASN A 413 10.83 23.88 13.33
N ASN A 414 10.91 22.78 12.58
CA ASN A 414 10.59 22.75 11.15
C ASN A 414 9.16 22.24 10.84
N MET A 415 8.26 22.21 11.80
CA MET A 415 6.87 21.90 11.53
C MET A 415 6.21 23.00 10.70
N ILE A 416 5.24 22.61 9.87
CA ILE A 416 4.46 23.55 9.07
C ILE A 416 3.78 24.57 9.97
N PRO A 417 3.92 25.88 9.70
CA PRO A 417 3.29 26.91 10.49
C PRO A 417 1.77 26.90 10.27
N SER A 418 1.00 26.98 11.37
CA SER A 418 -0.45 26.92 11.33
C SER A 418 -1.09 27.53 12.57
N LEU A 419 -2.29 28.07 12.38
CA LEU A 419 -3.18 28.47 13.49
C LEU A 419 -4.40 27.54 13.61
N THR A 420 -4.30 26.33 13.01
CA THR A 420 -5.28 25.25 13.12
C THR A 420 -4.53 23.93 13.33
N LEU A 421 -4.47 23.47 14.57
CA LEU A 421 -3.59 22.39 15.03
C LEU A 421 -4.37 21.08 15.15
N GLY A 422 -4.35 20.23 14.12
CA GLY A 422 -5.06 18.95 14.13
C GLY A 422 -4.66 18.03 15.28
N CYS A 423 -5.62 17.32 15.86
CA CYS A 423 -5.43 16.43 17.01
C CYS A 423 -5.63 14.95 16.70
N GLY A 424 -5.78 14.60 15.42
CA GLY A 424 -5.98 13.22 14.97
C GLY A 424 -7.20 12.54 15.60
N SER A 425 -7.28 11.22 15.41
CA SER A 425 -8.37 10.42 15.98
C SER A 425 -8.42 10.46 17.52
N TYR A 426 -7.29 10.66 18.18
CA TYR A 426 -7.27 10.86 19.65
C TYR A 426 -8.10 12.05 20.11
N GLY A 427 -8.06 13.15 19.36
CA GLY A 427 -8.82 14.37 19.63
C GLY A 427 -10.13 14.45 18.83
N HIS A 428 -10.59 13.33 18.25
CA HIS A 428 -11.77 13.26 17.36
C HIS A 428 -11.69 14.21 16.17
N ASN A 429 -10.48 14.37 15.62
CA ASN A 429 -10.22 15.18 14.42
C ASN A 429 -9.88 14.31 13.20
N SER A 430 -10.13 14.84 12.01
CA SER A 430 -9.84 14.18 10.74
C SER A 430 -8.35 14.19 10.34
N ILE A 431 -7.56 15.08 10.94
CA ILE A 431 -6.12 15.26 10.65
C ILE A 431 -5.29 15.28 11.93
N SER A 432 -4.04 14.82 11.83
CA SER A 432 -3.07 14.71 12.94
C SER A 432 -1.87 15.65 12.81
N HIS A 433 -1.94 16.64 11.93
CA HIS A 433 -0.86 17.59 11.68
C HIS A 433 -1.37 19.02 11.69
N ASN A 434 -0.47 19.99 11.59
CA ASN A 434 -0.78 21.39 11.42
C ASN A 434 -1.43 21.63 10.06
N VAL A 435 -2.64 22.21 10.02
CA VAL A 435 -3.37 22.47 8.77
C VAL A 435 -2.55 23.37 7.86
N SER A 436 -2.47 23.01 6.61
CA SER A 436 -1.74 23.74 5.56
C SER A 436 -2.62 23.99 4.32
N SER A 437 -2.04 24.60 3.29
CA SER A 437 -2.65 24.75 1.96
C SER A 437 -3.04 23.41 1.35
N PHE A 438 -2.22 22.36 1.52
CA PHE A 438 -2.48 21.03 0.94
C PHE A 438 -3.74 20.34 1.50
N ASP A 439 -4.16 20.67 2.72
CA ASP A 439 -5.38 20.13 3.31
C ASP A 439 -6.66 20.72 2.69
N LEU A 440 -6.52 21.78 1.90
CA LEU A 440 -7.61 22.45 1.17
C LEU A 440 -7.60 22.15 -0.33
N LEU A 441 -6.97 21.06 -0.72
CA LEU A 441 -6.92 20.57 -2.10
C LEU A 441 -7.58 19.19 -2.22
N ASN A 442 -8.33 19.01 -3.31
CA ASN A 442 -8.60 17.71 -3.87
C ASN A 442 -7.48 17.35 -4.84
N VAL A 443 -6.85 16.20 -4.67
CA VAL A 443 -5.79 15.73 -5.57
C VAL A 443 -6.37 14.66 -6.49
N LYS A 444 -6.47 15.00 -7.80
CA LYS A 444 -6.82 14.04 -8.85
C LYS A 444 -5.57 13.31 -9.30
N THR A 445 -5.66 12.00 -9.48
CA THR A 445 -4.57 11.19 -10.01
C THR A 445 -4.88 10.77 -11.45
N LEU A 446 -4.07 11.26 -12.39
CA LEU A 446 -4.01 10.73 -13.75
C LEU A 446 -3.03 9.56 -13.74
N SER A 447 -3.49 8.37 -14.11
CA SER A 447 -2.67 7.16 -14.14
C SER A 447 -2.52 6.67 -15.58
N LYS A 448 -1.29 6.59 -16.05
CA LYS A 448 -0.97 6.04 -17.37
C LYS A 448 -0.95 4.52 -17.29
N ARG A 449 -1.37 3.84 -18.38
CA ARG A 449 -1.27 2.39 -18.48
C ARG A 449 0.20 1.97 -18.30
N ARG A 450 0.45 1.03 -17.40
CA ARG A 450 1.78 0.52 -17.09
C ARG A 450 2.00 -0.82 -17.77
N ASN A 451 3.11 -0.94 -18.49
CA ASN A 451 3.63 -2.21 -18.94
C ASN A 451 4.57 -2.77 -17.85
N ASN A 452 4.21 -3.90 -17.28
CA ASN A 452 5.08 -4.57 -16.31
C ASN A 452 6.34 -5.08 -17.02
N MET A 453 7.48 -4.96 -16.33
CA MET A 453 8.73 -5.58 -16.78
C MET A 453 8.54 -7.08 -16.89
N GLN A 454 9.00 -7.65 -17.98
CA GLN A 454 9.04 -9.08 -18.23
C GLN A 454 10.48 -9.56 -18.13
N TRP A 455 10.70 -10.84 -17.83
CA TRP A 455 12.00 -11.48 -17.94
C TRP A 455 11.84 -12.89 -18.52
N PHE A 456 12.93 -13.42 -19.06
CA PHE A 456 12.99 -14.75 -19.59
C PHE A 456 14.00 -15.56 -18.75
N ARG A 457 13.54 -16.67 -18.16
CA ARG A 457 14.35 -17.51 -17.28
C ARG A 457 14.34 -18.95 -17.76
N VAL A 458 15.54 -19.51 -17.89
CA VAL A 458 15.83 -20.90 -18.18
C VAL A 458 17.06 -21.34 -17.37
N PRO A 459 17.39 -22.63 -17.29
CA PRO A 459 18.64 -23.05 -16.69
C PRO A 459 19.86 -22.31 -17.28
N PRO A 460 20.81 -21.87 -16.45
CA PRO A 460 22.03 -21.21 -16.92
C PRO A 460 22.83 -22.03 -17.92
N LYS A 461 22.69 -23.37 -17.89
CA LYS A 461 23.38 -24.30 -18.81
C LYS A 461 22.43 -25.41 -19.24
N ILE A 462 22.35 -25.61 -20.54
CA ILE A 462 21.63 -26.72 -21.15
C ILE A 462 22.62 -27.45 -22.05
N PHE A 463 22.97 -28.69 -21.70
CA PHE A 463 23.81 -29.59 -22.52
C PHE A 463 22.89 -30.51 -23.32
N PHE A 464 23.11 -30.66 -24.60
CA PHE A 464 22.27 -31.43 -25.50
C PHE A 464 23.15 -32.21 -26.50
N GLU A 465 22.56 -33.04 -27.33
CA GLU A 465 23.14 -34.05 -28.20
C GLU A 465 23.64 -35.32 -27.48
N LYS A 466 23.92 -36.33 -28.28
CA LYS A 466 24.39 -37.62 -27.82
C LYS A 466 25.67 -37.49 -26.99
N ASP A 467 25.76 -38.28 -25.93
CA ASP A 467 26.87 -38.29 -24.97
C ASP A 467 27.03 -37.02 -24.12
N SER A 468 26.04 -36.10 -24.12
CA SER A 468 26.05 -34.93 -23.26
C SER A 468 26.10 -35.28 -21.75
N ILE A 469 25.64 -36.47 -21.36
CA ILE A 469 25.75 -37.01 -20.00
C ILE A 469 27.22 -37.05 -19.49
N THR A 470 28.22 -37.11 -20.39
CA THR A 470 29.65 -37.10 -20.03
C THR A 470 30.07 -35.82 -19.34
N TYR A 471 29.24 -34.74 -19.38
CA TYR A 471 29.48 -33.52 -18.63
C TYR A 471 29.57 -33.76 -17.11
N LEU A 472 28.91 -34.78 -16.60
CA LEU A 472 28.98 -35.17 -15.19
C LEU A 472 30.40 -35.48 -14.70
N ARG A 473 31.34 -35.83 -15.59
CA ARG A 473 32.76 -36.04 -15.28
C ARG A 473 33.48 -34.73 -14.85
N HIS A 474 32.87 -33.57 -15.16
CA HIS A 474 33.48 -32.27 -15.00
C HIS A 474 32.82 -31.40 -13.92
N ILE A 475 31.70 -31.84 -13.33
CA ILE A 475 31.06 -31.10 -12.25
C ILE A 475 31.93 -31.09 -10.99
N LYS A 476 31.81 -30.01 -10.22
CA LYS A 476 32.46 -29.94 -8.89
C LYS A 476 31.45 -30.49 -7.87
N ALA A 477 31.73 -31.68 -7.38
CA ALA A 477 30.84 -32.34 -6.42
C ALA A 477 31.67 -33.09 -5.36
N LYS A 478 31.19 -33.13 -4.14
CA LYS A 478 31.70 -33.95 -3.04
C LYS A 478 30.70 -35.03 -2.67
N ARG A 479 29.41 -34.69 -2.67
CA ARG A 479 28.29 -35.57 -2.26
C ARG A 479 27.15 -35.39 -3.25
N VAL A 480 26.89 -36.37 -4.05
CA VAL A 480 25.86 -36.37 -5.09
C VAL A 480 24.68 -37.22 -4.66
N MET A 481 23.51 -36.63 -4.59
CA MET A 481 22.24 -37.34 -4.41
C MET A 481 21.59 -37.54 -5.79
N LEU A 482 21.45 -38.79 -6.24
CA LEU A 482 20.72 -39.14 -7.44
C LEU A 482 19.29 -39.51 -7.11
N VAL A 483 18.32 -38.75 -7.59
CA VAL A 483 16.87 -38.97 -7.40
C VAL A 483 16.30 -39.53 -8.69
N CYS A 484 15.64 -40.70 -8.64
CA CYS A 484 15.02 -41.33 -9.80
C CYS A 484 13.83 -42.20 -9.40
N ASP A 485 13.11 -42.72 -10.40
CA ASP A 485 12.11 -43.78 -10.20
C ASP A 485 12.77 -45.21 -10.31
N PRO A 486 12.09 -46.26 -9.84
CA PRO A 486 12.62 -47.62 -9.87
C PRO A 486 12.96 -48.09 -11.29
N GLY A 487 12.26 -47.61 -12.32
CA GLY A 487 12.51 -47.96 -13.72
C GLY A 487 13.89 -47.52 -14.17
N MET A 488 14.39 -46.38 -13.70
CA MET A 488 15.73 -45.88 -14.07
C MET A 488 16.83 -46.78 -13.54
N VAL A 489 16.61 -47.45 -12.42
CA VAL A 489 17.54 -48.47 -11.89
C VAL A 489 17.46 -49.75 -12.73
N GLN A 490 16.23 -50.21 -13.02
CA GLN A 490 16.01 -51.44 -13.80
C GLN A 490 16.53 -51.34 -15.24
N PHE A 491 16.36 -50.19 -15.88
CA PHE A 491 16.86 -49.96 -17.26
C PHE A 491 18.37 -49.66 -17.32
N GLY A 492 19.04 -49.53 -16.18
CA GLY A 492 20.48 -49.29 -16.11
C GLY A 492 20.90 -47.83 -16.28
N TYR A 493 19.96 -46.89 -16.40
CA TYR A 493 20.28 -45.46 -16.55
C TYR A 493 20.88 -44.86 -15.28
N ALA A 494 20.41 -45.25 -14.10
CA ALA A 494 21.04 -44.87 -12.86
C ALA A 494 22.50 -45.34 -12.74
N ALA A 495 22.80 -46.57 -13.20
CA ALA A 495 24.15 -47.10 -13.26
C ALA A 495 25.02 -46.30 -14.27
N LEU A 496 24.45 -45.89 -15.42
CA LEU A 496 25.14 -45.07 -16.42
C LEU A 496 25.55 -43.70 -15.85
N VAL A 497 24.62 -43.01 -15.16
CA VAL A 497 24.90 -41.73 -14.47
C VAL A 497 26.00 -41.96 -13.42
N LYS A 498 25.87 -42.98 -12.59
CA LYS A 498 26.83 -43.29 -11.53
C LYS A 498 28.23 -43.52 -12.10
N ARG A 499 28.33 -44.26 -13.23
CA ARG A 499 29.60 -44.49 -13.92
C ARG A 499 30.26 -43.18 -14.43
N GLN A 500 29.46 -42.18 -14.88
CA GLN A 500 30.03 -40.89 -15.27
C GLN A 500 30.59 -40.14 -14.07
N LEU A 501 29.92 -40.24 -12.90
CA LEU A 501 30.37 -39.63 -11.65
C LEU A 501 31.61 -40.31 -11.07
N GLU A 502 31.73 -41.65 -11.21
CA GLU A 502 32.92 -42.42 -10.81
C GLU A 502 34.15 -42.04 -11.65
N LEU A 503 33.94 -41.55 -12.87
CA LEU A 503 35.00 -41.00 -13.73
C LEU A 503 35.30 -39.52 -13.45
N ASN A 504 34.62 -38.92 -12.50
CA ASN A 504 34.83 -37.51 -12.11
C ASN A 504 36.10 -37.39 -11.27
N ARG A 505 36.95 -36.42 -11.59
CA ARG A 505 38.22 -36.16 -10.92
C ARG A 505 38.10 -35.81 -9.44
N HIS A 506 36.90 -35.46 -8.95
CA HIS A 506 36.62 -35.08 -7.56
C HIS A 506 36.18 -36.27 -6.69
N ASP A 507 35.98 -37.43 -7.29
CA ASP A 507 35.60 -38.71 -6.64
C ASP A 507 34.43 -38.52 -5.63
N PRO A 508 33.27 -38.04 -6.08
CA PRO A 508 32.18 -37.71 -5.21
C PRO A 508 31.57 -38.97 -4.56
N MET A 509 31.16 -38.89 -3.32
CA MET A 509 30.25 -39.87 -2.71
C MET A 509 28.88 -39.79 -3.36
N ILE A 510 28.32 -40.96 -3.72
CA ILE A 510 27.05 -41.03 -4.47
C ILE A 510 26.04 -41.82 -3.68
N GLU A 511 24.88 -41.23 -3.42
CA GLU A 511 23.73 -41.90 -2.86
C GLU A 511 22.54 -41.82 -3.82
N VAL A 512 21.71 -42.86 -3.85
CA VAL A 512 20.59 -42.99 -4.78
C VAL A 512 19.28 -43.10 -3.99
N PHE A 513 18.34 -42.21 -4.28
CA PHE A 513 16.95 -42.28 -3.84
C PHE A 513 16.10 -42.68 -5.06
N SER A 514 15.61 -43.93 -5.08
CA SER A 514 14.92 -44.50 -6.24
C SER A 514 13.43 -44.81 -5.99
N ASP A 515 12.84 -44.28 -4.93
CA ASP A 515 11.47 -44.61 -4.52
C ASP A 515 10.42 -43.59 -5.03
N VAL A 516 10.71 -42.91 -6.16
CA VAL A 516 9.74 -41.95 -6.72
C VAL A 516 8.67 -42.69 -7.52
N GLU A 517 7.42 -42.58 -7.09
CA GLU A 517 6.25 -43.11 -7.77
C GLU A 517 5.77 -42.20 -8.93
N PRO A 518 5.01 -42.72 -9.90
CA PRO A 518 4.26 -41.87 -10.83
C PRO A 518 3.30 -40.92 -10.07
N ASN A 519 3.26 -39.63 -10.43
CA ASN A 519 2.53 -38.57 -9.72
C ASN A 519 2.96 -38.44 -8.25
N PRO A 520 4.18 -37.98 -7.98
CA PRO A 520 4.81 -38.02 -6.67
C PRO A 520 3.97 -37.27 -5.63
N SER A 521 3.91 -37.90 -4.44
CA SER A 521 3.15 -37.39 -3.30
C SER A 521 4.02 -36.57 -2.36
N THR A 522 3.38 -35.78 -1.51
CA THR A 522 4.06 -35.09 -0.41
C THR A 522 4.79 -36.06 0.52
N ASN A 523 4.27 -37.26 0.71
CA ASN A 523 4.94 -38.29 1.51
C ASN A 523 6.28 -38.72 0.91
N THR A 524 6.33 -38.94 -0.39
CA THR A 524 7.57 -39.28 -1.11
C THR A 524 8.57 -38.12 -1.05
N VAL A 525 8.09 -36.88 -1.20
CA VAL A 525 8.94 -35.70 -1.08
C VAL A 525 9.58 -35.61 0.31
N TYR A 526 8.82 -35.81 1.37
CA TYR A 526 9.37 -35.74 2.73
C TYR A 526 10.29 -36.91 3.05
N LYS A 527 9.99 -38.11 2.54
CA LYS A 527 10.88 -39.28 2.67
C LYS A 527 12.24 -39.03 1.97
N GLY A 528 12.23 -38.44 0.79
CA GLY A 528 13.45 -38.05 0.07
C GLY A 528 14.19 -36.92 0.79
N LEU A 529 13.47 -35.97 1.36
CA LEU A 529 14.05 -34.89 2.15
C LEU A 529 14.82 -35.40 3.38
N GLU A 530 14.30 -36.40 4.10
CA GLU A 530 15.01 -37.05 5.21
C GLU A 530 16.37 -37.58 4.75
N ARG A 531 16.41 -38.22 3.56
CA ARG A 531 17.68 -38.71 2.98
C ARG A 531 18.63 -37.56 2.63
N PHE A 532 18.11 -36.41 2.14
CA PHE A 532 18.94 -35.23 1.85
C PHE A 532 19.52 -34.63 3.14
N VAL A 533 18.74 -34.60 4.22
CA VAL A 533 19.20 -34.09 5.53
C VAL A 533 20.28 -34.99 6.10
N ASP A 534 20.15 -36.32 6.01
CA ASP A 534 21.16 -37.26 6.50
C ASP A 534 22.44 -37.24 5.66
N PHE A 535 22.30 -37.19 4.34
CA PHE A 535 23.42 -37.28 3.42
C PHE A 535 24.11 -35.92 3.15
N GLN A 536 23.43 -34.79 3.29
CA GLN A 536 23.94 -33.42 3.05
C GLN A 536 24.61 -33.28 1.67
N PRO A 537 23.87 -33.44 0.57
CA PRO A 537 24.42 -33.32 -0.80
C PRO A 537 24.84 -31.89 -1.11
N ASP A 538 25.89 -31.72 -1.92
CA ASP A 538 26.26 -30.44 -2.56
C ASP A 538 25.83 -30.40 -4.06
N VAL A 539 25.47 -31.60 -4.59
CA VAL A 539 24.85 -31.73 -5.92
C VAL A 539 23.66 -32.68 -5.85
N ILE A 540 22.55 -32.29 -6.42
CA ILE A 540 21.34 -33.11 -6.57
C ILE A 540 21.13 -33.34 -8.05
N ILE A 541 20.98 -34.61 -8.45
CA ILE A 541 20.72 -35.01 -9.85
C ILE A 541 19.33 -35.65 -9.88
N ALA A 542 18.42 -35.11 -10.67
CA ALA A 542 17.14 -35.72 -10.99
C ALA A 542 17.22 -36.45 -12.32
N LEU A 543 17.02 -37.76 -12.31
CA LEU A 543 17.07 -38.64 -13.51
C LEU A 543 15.71 -39.28 -13.71
N GLY A 544 15.04 -39.04 -14.82
CA GLY A 544 13.78 -39.70 -15.15
C GLY A 544 12.83 -38.80 -15.95
N GLY A 545 11.55 -39.14 -15.93
CA GLY A 545 10.47 -38.31 -16.47
C GLY A 545 10.07 -37.18 -15.53
N GLY A 546 8.98 -36.49 -15.83
CA GLY A 546 8.47 -35.36 -15.04
C GLY A 546 8.31 -35.69 -13.56
N SER A 547 7.78 -36.85 -13.22
CA SER A 547 7.57 -37.29 -11.82
C SER A 547 8.84 -37.28 -10.97
N ALA A 548 9.94 -37.84 -11.51
CA ALA A 548 11.22 -37.89 -10.82
C ALA A 548 11.82 -36.47 -10.64
N MET A 549 11.74 -35.63 -11.70
CA MET A 549 12.26 -34.27 -11.68
C MET A 549 11.42 -33.37 -10.72
N ASP A 550 10.11 -33.49 -10.74
CA ASP A 550 9.21 -32.69 -9.90
C ASP A 550 9.36 -33.05 -8.42
N ALA A 551 9.46 -34.35 -8.10
CA ALA A 551 9.76 -34.81 -6.74
C ALA A 551 11.12 -34.24 -6.27
N ALA A 552 12.16 -34.35 -7.11
CA ALA A 552 13.49 -33.84 -6.77
C ALA A 552 13.51 -32.31 -6.57
N LYS A 553 12.78 -31.55 -7.40
CA LYS A 553 12.62 -30.09 -7.22
C LYS A 553 11.98 -29.75 -5.87
N ALA A 554 10.92 -30.45 -5.49
CA ALA A 554 10.27 -30.24 -4.20
C ALA A 554 11.17 -30.63 -3.01
N MET A 555 11.88 -31.78 -3.10
CA MET A 555 12.89 -32.17 -2.10
C MET A 555 13.99 -31.13 -1.97
N TRP A 556 14.52 -30.67 -3.11
CA TRP A 556 15.54 -29.61 -3.18
C TRP A 556 15.08 -28.32 -2.50
N MET A 557 13.87 -27.85 -2.84
CA MET A 557 13.27 -26.64 -2.26
C MET A 557 13.20 -26.71 -0.72
N PHE A 558 12.71 -27.81 -0.17
CA PHE A 558 12.60 -27.99 1.29
C PHE A 558 13.94 -28.22 1.96
N PHE A 559 14.91 -28.82 1.26
CA PHE A 559 16.27 -28.99 1.77
C PHE A 559 17.02 -27.65 1.87
N GLU A 560 16.93 -26.83 0.85
CA GLU A 560 17.53 -25.50 0.84
C GLU A 560 16.88 -24.56 1.87
N HIS A 561 15.56 -24.64 2.00
CA HIS A 561 14.72 -23.74 2.80
C HIS A 561 13.74 -24.50 3.67
N PRO A 562 14.17 -24.96 4.87
CA PRO A 562 13.32 -25.72 5.78
C PRO A 562 12.08 -24.96 6.28
N ASP A 563 12.10 -23.61 6.22
CA ASP A 563 10.98 -22.74 6.61
C ASP A 563 9.88 -22.66 5.53
N VAL A 564 10.14 -23.16 4.32
CA VAL A 564 9.14 -23.21 3.25
C VAL A 564 8.14 -24.31 3.54
N SER A 565 6.84 -23.99 3.49
CA SER A 565 5.77 -24.97 3.67
C SER A 565 5.11 -25.34 2.33
N PHE A 566 4.65 -26.58 2.22
CA PHE A 566 3.85 -27.02 1.08
C PHE A 566 2.58 -26.21 0.93
N PHE A 567 1.92 -25.86 2.07
CA PHE A 567 0.74 -24.99 2.09
C PHE A 567 1.00 -23.61 1.43
N GLY A 568 2.13 -22.99 1.74
CA GLY A 568 2.52 -21.71 1.10
C GLY A 568 2.91 -21.88 -0.37
N ALA A 569 3.69 -22.94 -0.69
CA ALA A 569 4.19 -23.17 -2.03
C ALA A 569 3.07 -23.49 -3.06
N LYS A 570 1.99 -24.16 -2.65
CA LYS A 570 0.84 -24.51 -3.50
C LYS A 570 -0.13 -23.36 -3.75
N GLN A 571 0.06 -22.17 -3.13
CA GLN A 571 -0.86 -21.05 -3.29
C GLN A 571 -0.87 -20.51 -4.72
N LYS A 572 -2.09 -20.30 -5.25
CA LYS A 572 -2.35 -19.69 -6.55
C LYS A 572 -1.92 -18.22 -6.57
N PHE A 573 -1.56 -17.72 -7.73
CA PHE A 573 -1.21 -16.33 -7.97
C PHE A 573 -1.79 -15.83 -9.31
N LEU A 574 -2.01 -14.54 -9.43
CA LEU A 574 -2.35 -13.89 -10.71
C LEU A 574 -1.09 -13.54 -11.52
N ASP A 575 -0.02 -13.19 -10.82
CA ASP A 575 1.27 -12.83 -11.41
C ASP A 575 2.38 -13.45 -10.56
N ILE A 576 3.16 -14.36 -11.14
CA ILE A 576 4.25 -15.06 -10.45
C ILE A 576 5.26 -14.09 -9.81
N ARG A 577 5.41 -12.89 -10.36
CA ARG A 577 6.31 -11.85 -9.84
C ARG A 577 5.79 -11.16 -8.57
N LYS A 578 4.49 -11.32 -8.26
CA LYS A 578 3.78 -10.69 -7.14
C LYS A 578 3.21 -11.70 -6.14
N ARG A 579 3.77 -12.92 -6.15
CA ARG A 579 3.31 -13.96 -5.20
C ARG A 579 3.31 -13.45 -3.76
N THR A 580 2.26 -13.78 -3.04
CA THR A 580 2.16 -13.51 -1.59
C THR A 580 3.17 -14.37 -0.81
N TYR A 581 3.34 -15.62 -1.25
CA TYR A 581 4.30 -16.55 -0.68
C TYR A 581 5.52 -16.67 -1.59
N LYS A 582 6.68 -16.19 -1.14
CA LYS A 582 7.93 -16.23 -1.92
C LYS A 582 8.78 -17.41 -1.50
N ILE A 583 9.36 -18.10 -2.47
CA ILE A 583 10.35 -19.15 -2.27
C ILE A 583 11.72 -18.53 -2.53
N PRO A 584 12.67 -18.58 -1.58
CA PRO A 584 14.03 -18.09 -1.83
C PRO A 584 14.76 -18.94 -2.86
N TYR A 585 15.76 -18.37 -3.56
CA TYR A 585 16.62 -19.15 -4.43
C TYR A 585 17.57 -20.04 -3.62
N ALA A 586 17.90 -21.23 -4.19
CA ALA A 586 18.88 -22.13 -3.60
C ALA A 586 20.28 -21.52 -3.62
N GLU A 587 21.07 -21.75 -2.57
CA GLU A 587 22.42 -21.23 -2.42
C GLU A 587 23.45 -22.30 -2.05
N LYS A 588 23.00 -23.47 -1.53
CA LYS A 588 23.87 -24.49 -0.96
C LYS A 588 24.24 -25.59 -1.95
N THR A 589 23.31 -25.92 -2.86
CA THR A 589 23.41 -27.08 -3.75
C THR A 589 23.25 -26.69 -5.21
N THR A 590 23.91 -27.44 -6.11
CA THR A 590 23.68 -27.39 -7.56
C THR A 590 22.64 -28.42 -7.93
N PHE A 591 21.58 -28.03 -8.65
CA PHE A 591 20.52 -28.91 -9.09
C PHE A 591 20.61 -29.21 -10.59
N ILE A 592 20.69 -30.49 -10.94
CA ILE A 592 20.87 -30.99 -12.34
C ILE A 592 19.67 -31.86 -12.70
N CYS A 593 19.03 -31.59 -13.83
CA CYS A 593 17.97 -32.43 -14.36
C CYS A 593 18.42 -33.17 -15.63
N ILE A 594 18.11 -34.48 -15.71
CA ILE A 594 18.43 -35.37 -16.82
C ILE A 594 17.12 -36.06 -17.25
N PRO A 595 16.42 -35.56 -18.30
CA PRO A 595 15.15 -36.14 -18.73
C PRO A 595 15.37 -37.47 -19.47
N THR A 596 14.48 -38.44 -19.25
CA THR A 596 14.42 -39.74 -19.94
C THR A 596 13.11 -39.92 -20.70
N THR A 597 12.31 -38.87 -20.80
CA THR A 597 11.11 -38.79 -21.64
C THR A 597 11.12 -37.47 -22.40
N SER A 598 10.50 -37.46 -23.60
CA SER A 598 10.37 -36.27 -24.44
C SER A 598 8.95 -35.74 -24.32
N GLY A 599 8.63 -35.02 -23.24
CA GLY A 599 7.25 -34.60 -22.91
C GLY A 599 7.16 -33.35 -22.04
N THR A 600 7.45 -33.50 -20.78
CA THR A 600 7.14 -32.50 -19.76
C THR A 600 8.02 -31.24 -19.81
N GLY A 601 9.23 -31.32 -20.36
CA GLY A 601 10.20 -30.22 -20.32
C GLY A 601 10.59 -29.79 -18.88
N SER A 602 10.34 -30.64 -17.86
CA SER A 602 10.59 -30.29 -16.46
C SER A 602 12.06 -29.92 -16.18
N GLU A 603 13.00 -30.44 -16.98
CA GLU A 603 14.43 -30.11 -16.87
C GLU A 603 14.75 -28.61 -17.08
N VAL A 604 13.86 -27.85 -17.69
CA VAL A 604 14.05 -26.42 -17.95
C VAL A 604 12.96 -25.52 -17.35
N THR A 605 12.02 -26.11 -16.62
CA THR A 605 10.87 -25.35 -16.10
C THR A 605 10.99 -24.96 -14.63
N SER A 606 10.25 -23.94 -14.26
CA SER A 606 10.08 -23.43 -12.89
C SER A 606 8.89 -24.08 -12.17
N PHE A 607 8.48 -25.29 -12.57
CA PHE A 607 7.30 -25.98 -12.08
C PHE A 607 7.65 -27.32 -11.46
N ALA A 608 6.85 -27.74 -10.48
CA ALA A 608 6.84 -29.11 -9.95
C ALA A 608 5.40 -29.48 -9.57
N VAL A 609 4.88 -30.57 -10.13
CA VAL A 609 3.51 -31.03 -9.82
C VAL A 609 3.57 -32.10 -8.75
N ILE A 610 3.03 -31.81 -7.58
CA ILE A 610 3.05 -32.68 -6.40
C ILE A 610 1.63 -33.00 -5.96
N THR A 611 1.36 -34.28 -5.68
CA THR A 611 0.08 -34.74 -5.15
C THR A 611 0.09 -34.60 -3.63
N ASP A 612 -0.86 -33.88 -3.10
CA ASP A 612 -1.09 -33.78 -1.65
C ASP A 612 -1.60 -35.14 -1.13
N SER A 613 -0.86 -35.77 -0.24
CA SER A 613 -1.20 -37.11 0.29
C SER A 613 -2.48 -37.16 1.10
N GLU A 614 -2.93 -36.02 1.65
CA GLU A 614 -4.14 -35.93 2.47
C GLU A 614 -5.39 -35.75 1.60
N THR A 615 -5.29 -34.89 0.59
CA THR A 615 -6.44 -34.54 -0.26
C THR A 615 -6.49 -35.31 -1.59
N HIS A 616 -5.40 -35.96 -1.96
CA HIS A 616 -5.19 -36.63 -3.27
C HIS A 616 -5.32 -35.70 -4.48
N ILE A 617 -5.18 -34.37 -4.25
CA ILE A 617 -5.24 -33.35 -5.30
C ILE A 617 -3.81 -33.04 -5.78
N LYS A 618 -3.65 -32.91 -7.08
CA LYS A 618 -2.40 -32.44 -7.70
C LYS A 618 -2.32 -30.92 -7.67
N TYR A 619 -1.21 -30.42 -7.15
CA TYR A 619 -0.91 -28.99 -7.11
C TYR A 619 0.35 -28.67 -7.91
N PRO A 620 0.26 -27.79 -8.91
CA PRO A 620 1.44 -27.24 -9.56
C PRO A 620 2.10 -26.22 -8.63
N LEU A 621 3.27 -26.58 -8.12
CA LEU A 621 4.16 -25.63 -7.46
C LEU A 621 4.87 -24.82 -8.52
N ALA A 622 4.70 -23.52 -8.56
CA ALA A 622 5.26 -22.67 -9.60
C ALA A 622 6.02 -21.50 -8.98
N ASP A 623 7.34 -21.53 -9.11
CA ASP A 623 8.22 -20.43 -8.67
C ASP A 623 9.53 -20.49 -9.46
N TYR A 624 10.07 -19.33 -9.82
CA TYR A 624 11.35 -19.25 -10.52
C TYR A 624 12.53 -19.83 -9.72
N ALA A 625 12.39 -19.98 -8.40
CA ALA A 625 13.37 -20.68 -7.57
C ALA A 625 13.48 -22.19 -7.85
N LEU A 626 12.45 -22.78 -8.49
CA LEU A 626 12.46 -24.21 -8.89
C LEU A 626 13.15 -24.47 -10.25
N THR A 627 13.68 -23.44 -10.92
CA THR A 627 14.43 -23.63 -12.18
C THR A 627 15.73 -24.35 -11.89
N PRO A 628 16.03 -25.50 -12.56
CA PRO A 628 17.31 -26.18 -12.39
C PRO A 628 18.51 -25.31 -12.80
N ASP A 629 19.68 -25.58 -12.23
CA ASP A 629 20.93 -24.92 -12.62
C ASP A 629 21.49 -25.50 -13.96
N ILE A 630 21.28 -26.78 -14.18
CA ILE A 630 21.81 -27.48 -15.35
C ILE A 630 20.77 -28.48 -15.87
N ALA A 631 20.54 -28.48 -17.17
CA ALA A 631 19.81 -29.52 -17.85
C ALA A 631 20.76 -30.31 -18.75
N ILE A 632 20.66 -31.65 -18.78
CA ILE A 632 21.42 -32.54 -19.66
C ILE A 632 20.42 -33.33 -20.49
N VAL A 633 20.30 -32.97 -21.76
CA VAL A 633 19.30 -33.46 -22.71
C VAL A 633 20.00 -34.45 -23.68
N ASP A 634 20.22 -35.69 -23.22
CA ASP A 634 20.94 -36.71 -23.99
C ASP A 634 19.95 -37.66 -24.67
N PRO A 635 19.83 -37.66 -26.00
CA PRO A 635 18.89 -38.52 -26.73
C PRO A 635 19.12 -40.03 -26.52
N ALA A 636 20.31 -40.45 -26.10
CA ALA A 636 20.56 -41.87 -25.79
C ALA A 636 19.66 -42.37 -24.61
N LEU A 637 19.20 -41.48 -23.75
CA LEU A 637 18.37 -41.82 -22.59
C LEU A 637 16.88 -41.98 -22.93
N VAL A 638 16.45 -41.63 -24.14
CA VAL A 638 15.04 -41.75 -24.57
C VAL A 638 14.83 -42.85 -25.64
N MET A 639 15.86 -43.57 -25.97
CA MET A 639 15.79 -44.63 -27.01
C MET A 639 14.89 -45.82 -26.61
N SER A 640 14.75 -46.10 -25.32
CA SER A 640 13.94 -47.21 -24.80
C SER A 640 12.49 -46.86 -24.54
N VAL A 641 12.07 -45.62 -24.79
CA VAL A 641 10.71 -45.18 -24.51
C VAL A 641 9.70 -45.90 -25.39
N PRO A 642 8.65 -46.57 -24.83
CA PRO A 642 7.65 -47.29 -25.61
C PRO A 642 6.85 -46.36 -26.54
N ALA A 643 6.37 -46.92 -27.66
CA ALA A 643 5.61 -46.16 -28.65
C ALA A 643 4.38 -45.43 -28.07
N SER A 644 3.62 -46.10 -27.17
CA SER A 644 2.46 -45.48 -26.53
C SER A 644 2.84 -44.26 -25.65
N VAL A 645 3.96 -44.34 -24.94
CA VAL A 645 4.48 -43.23 -24.17
C VAL A 645 5.00 -42.13 -25.08
N THR A 646 5.65 -42.47 -26.19
CA THR A 646 6.09 -41.50 -27.21
C THR A 646 4.90 -40.72 -27.78
N ALA A 647 3.77 -41.38 -28.07
CA ALA A 647 2.55 -40.75 -28.56
C ALA A 647 2.01 -39.72 -27.51
N ASP A 648 1.81 -40.19 -26.30
CA ASP A 648 1.24 -39.35 -25.23
C ASP A 648 2.15 -38.16 -24.91
N THR A 649 3.46 -38.39 -24.73
CA THR A 649 4.41 -37.31 -24.36
C THR A 649 4.65 -36.36 -25.53
N GLY A 650 4.66 -36.83 -26.76
CA GLY A 650 4.83 -35.99 -27.96
C GLY A 650 3.63 -35.07 -28.20
N MET A 651 2.40 -35.54 -27.94
CA MET A 651 1.20 -34.68 -28.00
C MET A 651 1.17 -33.68 -26.84
N ASP A 652 1.75 -34.04 -25.71
CA ASP A 652 1.95 -33.10 -24.59
C ASP A 652 2.90 -31.96 -24.96
N VAL A 653 4.03 -32.27 -25.62
CA VAL A 653 4.94 -31.24 -26.17
C VAL A 653 4.23 -30.31 -27.12
N LEU A 654 3.41 -30.84 -28.02
CA LEU A 654 2.62 -30.02 -28.95
C LEU A 654 1.67 -29.07 -28.19
N THR A 655 1.02 -29.59 -27.17
CA THR A 655 0.10 -28.80 -26.34
C THR A 655 0.84 -27.67 -25.59
N HIS A 656 1.97 -27.98 -24.95
CA HIS A 656 2.84 -27.00 -24.32
C HIS A 656 3.22 -25.85 -25.27
N ALA A 657 3.64 -26.21 -26.47
CA ALA A 657 4.10 -25.26 -27.47
C ALA A 657 2.95 -24.39 -28.01
N ILE A 658 1.78 -24.97 -28.29
CA ILE A 658 0.62 -24.21 -28.78
C ILE A 658 0.06 -23.28 -27.70
N GLU A 659 -0.13 -23.76 -26.47
CA GLU A 659 -0.65 -22.92 -25.38
C GLU A 659 0.31 -21.78 -25.02
N SER A 660 1.61 -22.05 -24.93
CA SER A 660 2.60 -21.00 -24.65
C SER A 660 2.71 -19.96 -25.79
N TYR A 661 2.40 -20.34 -27.03
CA TYR A 661 2.38 -19.39 -28.15
C TYR A 661 1.23 -18.38 -28.06
N VAL A 662 0.04 -18.83 -27.71
CA VAL A 662 -1.17 -18.00 -27.65
C VAL A 662 -1.42 -17.37 -26.28
N SER A 663 -0.63 -17.71 -25.29
CA SER A 663 -0.76 -17.21 -23.92
C SER A 663 -0.76 -15.68 -23.85
N VAL A 664 -1.51 -15.08 -22.91
CA VAL A 664 -1.46 -13.64 -22.63
C VAL A 664 -0.06 -13.17 -22.19
N MET A 665 0.78 -14.11 -21.73
CA MET A 665 2.16 -13.86 -21.31
C MET A 665 3.19 -14.11 -22.42
N ALA A 666 2.78 -14.57 -23.60
CA ALA A 666 3.68 -14.85 -24.72
C ALA A 666 4.54 -13.62 -25.08
N SER A 667 5.78 -13.88 -25.44
CA SER A 667 6.75 -12.87 -25.85
C SER A 667 7.47 -13.32 -27.11
N ASP A 668 8.23 -12.42 -27.74
CA ASP A 668 9.04 -12.76 -28.92
C ASP A 668 10.02 -13.90 -28.63
N TYR A 669 10.57 -13.96 -27.41
CA TYR A 669 11.45 -15.02 -26.96
C TYR A 669 10.74 -16.39 -26.88
N THR A 670 9.53 -16.43 -26.33
CA THR A 670 8.79 -17.69 -26.16
C THR A 670 8.14 -18.14 -27.44
N ARG A 671 7.64 -17.23 -28.30
CA ARG A 671 6.98 -17.56 -29.56
C ARG A 671 7.92 -18.27 -30.55
N GLY A 672 9.18 -17.82 -30.64
CA GLY A 672 10.18 -18.48 -31.50
C GLY A 672 10.43 -19.91 -31.08
N LEU A 673 10.56 -20.18 -29.78
CA LEU A 673 10.73 -21.52 -29.22
C LEU A 673 9.50 -22.42 -29.46
N SER A 674 8.30 -21.84 -29.21
CA SER A 674 7.03 -22.55 -29.43
C SER A 674 6.83 -22.96 -30.89
N LEU A 675 7.06 -22.08 -31.86
CA LEU A 675 6.92 -22.38 -33.28
C LEU A 675 7.89 -23.47 -33.74
N GLN A 676 9.14 -23.38 -33.28
CA GLN A 676 10.13 -24.40 -33.61
C GLN A 676 9.77 -25.76 -33.00
N ALA A 677 9.29 -25.79 -31.75
CA ALA A 677 8.83 -27.02 -31.12
C ALA A 677 7.62 -27.63 -31.86
N ILE A 678 6.61 -26.80 -32.23
CA ILE A 678 5.46 -27.23 -33.04
C ILE A 678 5.93 -27.88 -34.33
N LYS A 679 6.85 -27.25 -35.07
CA LYS A 679 7.39 -27.76 -36.32
C LYS A 679 8.07 -29.10 -36.11
N LEU A 680 8.97 -29.24 -35.15
CA LEU A 680 9.67 -30.49 -34.85
C LEU A 680 8.72 -31.64 -34.51
N VAL A 681 7.66 -31.36 -33.75
CA VAL A 681 6.65 -32.37 -33.39
C VAL A 681 5.92 -32.86 -34.64
N PHE A 682 5.38 -31.97 -35.46
CA PHE A 682 4.64 -32.38 -36.65
C PHE A 682 5.52 -33.13 -37.69
N GLU A 683 6.80 -32.78 -37.76
CA GLU A 683 7.74 -33.44 -38.70
C GLU A 683 8.24 -34.79 -38.17
N ASN A 684 8.28 -35.03 -36.86
CA ASN A 684 9.01 -36.18 -36.31
C ASN A 684 8.17 -37.10 -35.40
N LEU A 685 7.05 -36.67 -34.81
CA LEU A 685 6.34 -37.46 -33.81
C LEU A 685 5.80 -38.78 -34.36
N GLU A 686 5.14 -38.77 -35.54
CA GLU A 686 4.62 -40.00 -36.16
C GLU A 686 5.73 -40.97 -36.50
N HIS A 687 6.86 -40.45 -37.00
CA HIS A 687 8.02 -41.28 -37.32
C HIS A 687 8.65 -41.87 -36.04
N SER A 688 8.86 -41.06 -35.03
CA SER A 688 9.36 -41.52 -33.73
C SER A 688 8.45 -42.54 -33.05
N TYR A 689 7.11 -42.38 -33.19
CA TYR A 689 6.14 -43.36 -32.70
C TYR A 689 6.26 -44.71 -33.42
N ARG A 690 6.42 -44.71 -34.77
CA ARG A 690 6.43 -45.90 -35.59
C ARG A 690 7.76 -46.64 -35.58
N PHE A 691 8.86 -45.91 -35.60
CA PHE A 691 10.20 -46.48 -35.82
C PHE A 691 11.15 -46.27 -34.63
N GLY A 692 11.05 -45.15 -33.93
CA GLY A 692 11.84 -44.85 -32.73
C GLY A 692 13.34 -44.78 -32.99
N ASP A 693 13.75 -44.31 -34.18
CA ASP A 693 15.16 -44.16 -34.55
C ASP A 693 15.80 -42.96 -33.83
N GLU A 694 17.14 -42.93 -33.82
CA GLU A 694 17.94 -41.96 -33.08
C GLU A 694 17.62 -40.52 -33.49
N GLU A 695 17.48 -40.25 -34.80
CA GLU A 695 17.23 -38.91 -35.31
C GLU A 695 15.86 -38.37 -34.85
N SER A 696 14.80 -39.14 -35.05
CA SER A 696 13.44 -38.71 -34.63
C SER A 696 13.32 -38.59 -33.13
N ARG A 697 13.98 -39.45 -32.33
CA ARG A 697 14.04 -39.36 -30.86
C ARG A 697 14.74 -38.08 -30.39
N GLU A 698 15.88 -37.74 -30.99
CA GLU A 698 16.61 -36.53 -30.73
C GLU A 698 15.76 -35.29 -31.03
N LYS A 699 15.09 -35.23 -32.21
CA LYS A 699 14.23 -34.10 -32.59
C LYS A 699 13.06 -33.91 -31.62
N MET A 700 12.44 -35.02 -31.20
CA MET A 700 11.37 -34.96 -30.19
C MET A 700 11.89 -34.54 -28.81
N HIS A 701 13.10 -34.95 -28.44
CA HIS A 701 13.71 -34.55 -27.15
C HIS A 701 14.05 -33.06 -27.13
N ASN A 702 14.62 -32.56 -28.22
CA ASN A 702 14.85 -31.11 -28.39
C ASN A 702 13.54 -30.31 -28.40
N ALA A 703 12.49 -30.81 -29.10
CA ALA A 703 11.17 -30.15 -29.09
C ALA A 703 10.58 -30.05 -27.69
N SER A 704 10.71 -31.10 -26.87
CA SER A 704 10.26 -31.09 -25.45
C SER A 704 10.95 -30.02 -24.65
N THR A 705 12.27 -29.92 -24.70
CA THR A 705 13.06 -28.91 -24.01
C THR A 705 12.72 -27.50 -24.49
N MET A 706 12.55 -27.28 -25.81
CA MET A 706 12.17 -25.98 -26.36
C MET A 706 10.77 -25.53 -25.92
N ALA A 707 9.80 -26.43 -25.96
CA ALA A 707 8.46 -26.19 -25.45
C ALA A 707 8.49 -25.89 -23.94
N GLY A 708 9.32 -26.61 -23.18
CA GLY A 708 9.60 -26.41 -21.77
C GLY A 708 10.10 -24.98 -21.46
N MET A 709 11.10 -24.51 -22.20
CA MET A 709 11.62 -23.15 -22.09
C MET A 709 10.57 -22.09 -22.43
N ALA A 710 9.71 -22.36 -23.41
CA ALA A 710 8.65 -21.45 -23.79
C ALA A 710 7.60 -21.31 -22.70
N PHE A 711 7.00 -22.43 -22.25
CA PHE A 711 5.93 -22.35 -21.28
C PHE A 711 6.39 -22.03 -19.85
N ALA A 712 7.63 -22.30 -19.50
CA ALA A 712 8.19 -21.83 -18.23
C ALA A 712 8.13 -20.31 -18.08
N ASN A 713 8.09 -19.57 -19.19
CA ASN A 713 8.07 -18.11 -19.24
C ASN A 713 6.74 -17.52 -19.73
N ALA A 714 5.98 -18.26 -20.56
CA ALA A 714 4.68 -17.83 -21.07
C ALA A 714 3.50 -18.46 -20.34
N PHE A 715 3.73 -19.47 -19.52
CA PHE A 715 2.71 -20.31 -18.90
C PHE A 715 1.87 -21.07 -19.95
N LEU A 716 0.82 -21.72 -19.48
CA LEU A 716 -0.07 -22.56 -20.26
C LEU A 716 -1.49 -21.95 -20.31
N GLY A 717 -2.50 -22.74 -20.64
CA GLY A 717 -3.88 -22.28 -20.73
C GLY A 717 -4.85 -23.32 -20.19
N ILE A 718 -6.10 -23.21 -20.67
CA ILE A 718 -7.21 -24.07 -20.21
C ILE A 718 -7.09 -25.52 -20.67
N ASN A 719 -6.29 -25.83 -21.69
CA ASN A 719 -6.08 -27.23 -22.09
C ASN A 719 -5.44 -28.02 -20.95
N HIS A 720 -4.34 -27.50 -20.41
CA HIS A 720 -3.70 -28.11 -19.24
C HIS A 720 -4.57 -28.02 -17.99
N SER A 721 -5.27 -26.90 -17.76
CA SER A 721 -6.20 -26.78 -16.64
C SER A 721 -7.27 -27.88 -16.63
N LEU A 722 -7.85 -28.18 -17.79
CA LEU A 722 -8.78 -29.27 -17.97
C LEU A 722 -8.10 -30.64 -17.82
N ALA A 723 -6.94 -30.84 -18.46
CA ALA A 723 -6.24 -32.11 -18.41
C ALA A 723 -5.81 -32.52 -17.01
N HIS A 724 -5.41 -31.58 -16.16
CA HIS A 724 -5.09 -31.84 -14.75
C HIS A 724 -6.24 -32.41 -13.94
N LYS A 725 -7.49 -32.12 -14.34
CA LYS A 725 -8.70 -32.55 -13.61
C LYS A 725 -9.37 -33.75 -14.27
N VAL A 726 -9.46 -33.72 -15.62
CA VAL A 726 -10.13 -34.76 -16.41
C VAL A 726 -9.31 -36.07 -16.44
N GLY A 727 -7.98 -35.96 -16.66
CA GLY A 727 -7.12 -37.14 -16.77
C GLY A 727 -7.20 -38.07 -15.56
N PRO A 728 -6.93 -37.59 -14.32
CA PRO A 728 -7.06 -38.39 -13.12
C PRO A 728 -8.47 -38.94 -12.86
N MET A 729 -9.53 -38.16 -13.17
CA MET A 729 -10.92 -38.61 -12.98
C MET A 729 -11.30 -39.75 -13.90
N PHE A 730 -10.79 -39.76 -15.12
CA PHE A 730 -11.12 -40.77 -16.14
C PHE A 730 -10.05 -41.85 -16.28
N ASP A 731 -8.99 -41.79 -15.45
CA ASP A 731 -7.82 -42.72 -15.53
C ASP A 731 -7.15 -42.71 -16.93
N ILE A 732 -7.01 -41.53 -17.51
CA ILE A 732 -6.39 -41.30 -18.82
C ILE A 732 -5.03 -40.63 -18.63
N PRO A 733 -3.95 -41.09 -19.31
CA PRO A 733 -2.64 -40.46 -19.27
C PRO A 733 -2.71 -38.98 -19.63
N HIS A 734 -1.91 -38.12 -18.92
CA HIS A 734 -1.93 -36.67 -19.05
C HIS A 734 -1.77 -36.18 -20.49
N GLY A 735 -0.74 -36.61 -21.20
CA GLY A 735 -0.51 -36.18 -22.60
C GLY A 735 -1.61 -36.61 -23.57
N ARG A 736 -2.24 -37.78 -23.31
CA ARG A 736 -3.41 -38.24 -24.06
C ARG A 736 -4.65 -37.39 -23.78
N THR A 737 -4.86 -37.01 -22.56
CA THR A 737 -5.92 -36.07 -22.16
C THR A 737 -5.74 -34.74 -22.84
N ASN A 738 -4.50 -34.22 -22.87
CA ASN A 738 -4.15 -32.98 -23.55
C ASN A 738 -4.43 -33.11 -25.07
N ALA A 739 -4.08 -34.22 -25.70
CA ALA A 739 -4.31 -34.47 -27.12
C ALA A 739 -5.81 -34.38 -27.46
N ILE A 740 -6.67 -35.06 -26.69
CA ILE A 740 -8.12 -35.11 -26.92
C ILE A 740 -8.75 -33.72 -26.79
N LEU A 741 -8.34 -32.93 -25.79
CA LEU A 741 -8.87 -31.60 -25.54
C LEU A 741 -8.42 -30.54 -26.55
N MET A 742 -7.20 -30.63 -27.03
CA MET A 742 -6.55 -29.55 -27.78
C MET A 742 -7.29 -29.06 -29.02
N PRO A 743 -7.86 -29.91 -29.92
CA PRO A 743 -8.66 -29.42 -31.04
C PRO A 743 -9.87 -28.59 -30.62
N HIS A 744 -10.51 -28.93 -29.49
CA HIS A 744 -11.65 -28.22 -28.97
C HIS A 744 -11.26 -26.90 -28.33
N VAL A 745 -10.14 -26.88 -27.60
CA VAL A 745 -9.60 -25.66 -26.99
C VAL A 745 -9.12 -24.66 -28.05
N ILE A 746 -8.47 -25.12 -29.14
CA ILE A 746 -8.11 -24.24 -30.25
C ILE A 746 -9.35 -23.57 -30.83
N ARG A 747 -10.42 -24.34 -31.12
CA ARG A 747 -11.68 -23.81 -31.65
C ARG A 747 -12.36 -22.86 -30.67
N TYR A 748 -12.32 -23.17 -29.37
CA TYR A 748 -12.86 -22.33 -28.32
C TYR A 748 -12.11 -21.00 -28.19
N ASN A 749 -10.78 -21.06 -28.03
CA ASN A 749 -9.96 -19.87 -27.87
C ASN A 749 -9.87 -19.03 -29.16
N GLY A 750 -10.02 -19.63 -30.35
CA GLY A 750 -10.01 -18.93 -31.64
C GLY A 750 -11.29 -18.15 -31.95
N ARG A 751 -12.33 -18.20 -31.11
CA ARG A 751 -13.57 -17.44 -31.27
C ARG A 751 -13.55 -16.20 -30.40
N ASP A 752 -14.30 -15.17 -30.80
CA ASP A 752 -14.48 -13.95 -30.02
C ASP A 752 -14.90 -14.26 -28.57
N PRO A 753 -14.24 -13.68 -27.56
CA PRO A 753 -14.50 -14.05 -26.17
C PRO A 753 -15.80 -13.47 -25.60
N GLN A 754 -16.54 -14.25 -24.83
CA GLN A 754 -17.62 -13.71 -23.99
C GLN A 754 -17.05 -12.87 -22.85
N LYS A 755 -15.86 -13.25 -22.33
CA LYS A 755 -15.14 -12.54 -21.28
C LYS A 755 -13.68 -12.41 -21.65
N HIS A 756 -13.18 -11.17 -21.72
CA HIS A 756 -11.80 -10.88 -22.08
C HIS A 756 -10.86 -11.18 -20.92
N ALA A 757 -9.66 -11.69 -21.25
CA ALA A 757 -8.60 -11.88 -20.28
C ALA A 757 -8.06 -10.52 -19.77
N MET A 758 -7.83 -10.44 -18.48
CA MET A 758 -7.29 -9.25 -17.80
C MET A 758 -5.78 -9.37 -17.57
N PHE A 759 -4.99 -9.01 -18.58
CA PHE A 759 -3.54 -8.98 -18.44
C PHE A 759 -2.96 -7.68 -19.03
N PRO A 760 -2.10 -6.93 -18.32
CA PRO A 760 -1.69 -5.58 -18.74
C PRO A 760 -1.01 -5.52 -20.11
N LYS A 761 -0.23 -6.52 -20.49
CA LYS A 761 0.49 -6.58 -21.77
C LYS A 761 -0.36 -7.14 -22.92
N TYR A 762 -1.45 -7.80 -22.61
CA TYR A 762 -2.39 -8.33 -23.60
C TYR A 762 -3.41 -7.25 -23.97
N ASP A 763 -3.05 -6.40 -24.94
CA ASP A 763 -3.76 -5.14 -25.23
C ASP A 763 -5.13 -5.36 -25.84
N TYR A 764 -5.29 -6.42 -26.60
CA TYR A 764 -6.52 -6.82 -27.26
C TYR A 764 -6.52 -8.33 -27.51
N PHE A 765 -7.70 -8.91 -27.71
CA PHE A 765 -7.84 -10.31 -28.09
C PHE A 765 -7.25 -10.56 -29.48
N ARG A 766 -6.43 -11.59 -29.60
CA ARG A 766 -5.74 -11.95 -30.84
C ARG A 766 -5.47 -13.45 -30.99
N ALA A 767 -6.13 -14.28 -30.19
CA ALA A 767 -5.88 -15.72 -30.23
C ALA A 767 -6.24 -16.38 -31.57
N ASP A 768 -7.28 -15.88 -32.23
CA ASP A 768 -7.65 -16.26 -33.60
C ASP A 768 -6.48 -16.08 -34.57
N LYS A 769 -5.88 -14.89 -34.55
CA LYS A 769 -4.70 -14.58 -35.36
C LYS A 769 -3.50 -15.40 -34.95
N ASP A 770 -3.21 -15.53 -33.65
CA ASP A 770 -2.07 -16.31 -33.17
C ASP A 770 -2.13 -17.79 -33.58
N TYR A 771 -3.32 -18.42 -33.53
CA TYR A 771 -3.53 -19.77 -34.06
C TYR A 771 -3.39 -19.83 -35.60
N ALA A 772 -3.92 -18.85 -36.30
CA ALA A 772 -3.78 -18.78 -37.77
C ALA A 772 -2.32 -18.60 -38.19
N ASP A 773 -1.55 -17.84 -37.42
CA ASP A 773 -0.11 -17.64 -37.67
C ASP A 773 0.68 -18.96 -37.52
N ILE A 774 0.31 -19.84 -36.58
CA ILE A 774 0.88 -21.19 -36.48
C ILE A 774 0.59 -21.97 -37.78
N ALA A 775 -0.63 -21.98 -38.29
CA ALA A 775 -1.01 -22.66 -39.50
C ALA A 775 -0.24 -22.14 -40.74
N ARG A 776 -0.09 -20.80 -40.85
CA ARG A 776 0.72 -20.15 -41.90
C ARG A 776 2.19 -20.54 -41.80
N PHE A 777 2.78 -20.52 -40.60
CA PHE A 777 4.16 -20.91 -40.37
C PHE A 777 4.45 -22.37 -40.82
N MET A 778 3.47 -23.24 -40.57
CA MET A 778 3.56 -24.67 -41.00
C MET A 778 3.26 -24.88 -42.51
N GLY A 779 2.91 -23.85 -43.25
CA GLY A 779 2.58 -23.93 -44.65
C GLY A 779 1.24 -24.60 -44.96
N TRP A 780 0.32 -24.67 -43.99
CA TRP A 780 -1.02 -25.30 -44.15
C TRP A 780 -2.09 -24.34 -44.66
N GLY A 781 -1.76 -23.10 -44.86
CA GLY A 781 -2.69 -22.09 -45.28
C GLY A 781 -2.05 -21.06 -46.21
N THR A 782 -2.90 -20.24 -46.80
CA THR A 782 -2.50 -19.12 -47.66
C THR A 782 -3.00 -17.79 -47.09
N ASP A 783 -2.43 -16.68 -47.54
CA ASP A 783 -2.84 -15.32 -47.17
C ASP A 783 -4.28 -14.97 -47.62
N LYS A 784 -4.92 -15.83 -48.41
CA LYS A 784 -6.29 -15.65 -48.90
C LYS A 784 -7.34 -16.22 -47.92
N GLN A 785 -6.94 -17.08 -46.99
CA GLN A 785 -7.82 -17.69 -46.01
C GLN A 785 -7.94 -16.76 -44.79
N SER A 786 -9.13 -16.69 -44.23
CA SER A 786 -9.40 -15.96 -42.99
C SER A 786 -8.73 -16.65 -41.81
N ASP A 787 -8.49 -15.88 -40.74
CA ASP A 787 -7.93 -16.43 -39.51
C ASP A 787 -8.83 -17.53 -38.92
N ALA A 788 -10.15 -17.37 -38.99
CA ALA A 788 -11.10 -18.40 -38.55
C ALA A 788 -10.98 -19.73 -39.33
N GLU A 789 -10.78 -19.69 -40.65
CA GLU A 789 -10.55 -20.88 -41.45
C GLU A 789 -9.20 -21.56 -41.08
N LEU A 790 -8.17 -20.77 -40.78
CA LEU A 790 -6.86 -21.28 -40.39
C LEU A 790 -6.84 -21.85 -38.97
N VAL A 791 -7.63 -21.29 -38.05
CA VAL A 791 -7.89 -21.92 -36.74
C VAL A 791 -8.46 -23.31 -36.89
N GLU A 792 -9.44 -23.52 -37.80
CA GLU A 792 -10.01 -24.82 -38.03
C GLU A 792 -8.99 -25.78 -38.67
N VAL A 793 -8.18 -25.30 -39.60
CA VAL A 793 -7.08 -26.10 -40.20
C VAL A 793 -6.11 -26.58 -39.12
N LEU A 794 -5.69 -25.70 -38.18
CA LEU A 794 -4.79 -26.09 -37.10
C LEU A 794 -5.44 -27.15 -36.19
N ALA A 795 -6.68 -26.91 -35.76
CA ALA A 795 -7.42 -27.85 -34.92
C ALA A 795 -7.56 -29.23 -35.57
N GLN A 796 -7.84 -29.26 -36.89
CA GLN A 796 -7.94 -30.49 -37.65
C GLN A 796 -6.56 -31.21 -37.77
N LYS A 797 -5.48 -30.47 -37.99
CA LYS A 797 -4.12 -31.03 -38.06
C LYS A 797 -3.68 -31.66 -36.74
N VAL A 798 -4.01 -31.04 -35.62
CA VAL A 798 -3.75 -31.60 -34.27
C VAL A 798 -4.54 -32.90 -34.07
N TYR A 799 -5.83 -32.92 -34.48
CA TYR A 799 -6.66 -34.13 -34.43
C TYR A 799 -6.08 -35.26 -35.28
N GLU A 800 -5.71 -34.98 -36.55
CA GLU A 800 -5.10 -35.94 -37.49
C GLU A 800 -3.80 -36.53 -36.93
N LEU A 801 -2.93 -35.71 -36.31
CA LEU A 801 -1.69 -36.18 -35.71
C LEU A 801 -1.97 -37.13 -34.53
N GLY A 802 -2.92 -36.79 -33.63
CA GLY A 802 -3.32 -37.66 -32.54
C GLY A 802 -3.80 -39.06 -33.04
N VAL A 803 -4.62 -39.07 -34.09
CA VAL A 803 -5.04 -40.35 -34.75
C VAL A 803 -3.86 -41.09 -35.36
N ALA A 804 -2.94 -40.39 -36.03
CA ALA A 804 -1.76 -41.02 -36.69
C ALA A 804 -0.81 -41.71 -35.70
N VAL A 805 -0.76 -41.23 -34.43
CA VAL A 805 0.02 -41.86 -33.37
C VAL A 805 -0.80 -42.79 -32.49
N GLY A 806 -1.97 -43.24 -32.99
CA GLY A 806 -2.77 -44.30 -32.38
C GLY A 806 -3.61 -43.89 -31.17
N ILE A 807 -3.92 -42.61 -31.00
CA ILE A 807 -4.78 -42.13 -29.93
C ILE A 807 -6.25 -42.09 -30.40
N ASP A 808 -7.16 -42.73 -29.64
CA ASP A 808 -8.59 -42.50 -29.79
C ASP A 808 -8.95 -41.11 -29.29
N MET A 809 -9.19 -40.16 -30.18
CA MET A 809 -9.33 -38.71 -29.91
C MET A 809 -10.72 -38.33 -29.36
N ASN A 810 -11.26 -39.16 -28.47
CA ASN A 810 -12.51 -38.86 -27.74
C ASN A 810 -12.62 -39.68 -26.44
N TRP A 811 -13.42 -39.22 -25.48
CA TRP A 811 -13.56 -39.90 -24.19
C TRP A 811 -14.17 -41.30 -24.31
N LYS A 812 -15.12 -41.50 -25.22
CA LYS A 812 -15.79 -42.78 -25.43
C LYS A 812 -14.79 -43.85 -25.88
N GLY A 813 -13.88 -43.51 -26.77
CA GLY A 813 -12.80 -44.39 -27.21
C GLY A 813 -11.81 -44.75 -26.11
N GLN A 814 -11.67 -43.87 -25.10
CA GLN A 814 -10.89 -44.10 -23.89
C GLN A 814 -11.67 -44.85 -22.80
N GLY A 815 -12.90 -45.33 -23.07
CA GLY A 815 -13.68 -46.11 -22.12
C GLY A 815 -14.54 -45.29 -21.15
N VAL A 816 -14.61 -43.97 -21.27
CA VAL A 816 -15.45 -43.12 -20.41
C VAL A 816 -16.91 -43.33 -20.74
N THR A 817 -17.74 -43.57 -19.70
CA THR A 817 -19.18 -43.70 -19.87
C THR A 817 -19.88 -42.34 -19.90
N LYS A 818 -20.97 -42.24 -20.68
CA LYS A 818 -21.76 -40.98 -20.74
C LYS A 818 -22.28 -40.55 -19.36
N LYS A 819 -22.60 -41.51 -18.52
CA LYS A 819 -23.09 -41.25 -17.14
C LYS A 819 -21.99 -40.63 -16.29
N LEU A 820 -20.77 -41.21 -16.29
CA LEU A 820 -19.63 -40.66 -15.53
C LEU A 820 -19.32 -39.24 -15.98
N LEU A 821 -19.32 -38.97 -17.30
CA LEU A 821 -19.14 -37.62 -17.84
C LEU A 821 -20.19 -36.65 -17.30
N GLN A 822 -21.48 -37.00 -17.38
CA GLN A 822 -22.58 -36.14 -16.93
C GLN A 822 -22.52 -35.85 -15.43
N ASP A 823 -22.16 -36.84 -14.62
CA ASP A 823 -22.07 -36.72 -13.18
C ASP A 823 -20.88 -35.84 -12.72
N THR A 824 -19.83 -35.71 -13.53
CA THR A 824 -18.57 -35.07 -13.12
C THR A 824 -18.20 -33.80 -13.89
N ALA A 825 -18.70 -33.57 -15.09
CA ALA A 825 -18.24 -32.51 -15.98
C ALA A 825 -18.30 -31.10 -15.35
N TYR A 826 -19.34 -30.78 -14.58
CA TYR A 826 -19.46 -29.46 -13.94
C TYR A 826 -18.38 -29.27 -12.85
N THR A 827 -18.18 -30.26 -11.98
CA THR A 827 -17.16 -30.19 -10.91
C THR A 827 -15.75 -30.14 -11.51
N LEU A 828 -15.49 -30.90 -12.58
CA LEU A 828 -14.22 -30.84 -13.29
C LEU A 828 -13.97 -29.45 -13.90
N ALA A 829 -14.99 -28.81 -14.45
CA ALA A 829 -14.91 -27.45 -15.00
C ALA A 829 -14.63 -26.40 -13.88
N GLU A 830 -15.28 -26.51 -12.72
CA GLU A 830 -15.00 -25.63 -11.57
C GLU A 830 -13.54 -25.78 -11.12
N HIS A 831 -13.07 -27.01 -10.94
CA HIS A 831 -11.70 -27.25 -10.53
C HIS A 831 -10.68 -26.84 -11.59
N ALA A 832 -11.01 -26.96 -12.88
CA ALA A 832 -10.16 -26.47 -13.98
C ALA A 832 -10.07 -24.94 -13.99
N TYR A 833 -11.19 -24.25 -13.70
CA TYR A 833 -11.16 -22.80 -13.57
C TYR A 833 -10.24 -22.34 -12.45
N GLU A 834 -10.15 -23.06 -11.35
CA GLU A 834 -9.24 -22.80 -10.25
C GLU A 834 -7.79 -23.17 -10.52
N ASP A 835 -7.49 -23.88 -11.62
CA ASP A 835 -6.12 -24.28 -11.94
C ASP A 835 -5.23 -23.06 -12.27
N GLN A 836 -3.95 -23.13 -11.92
CA GLN A 836 -2.98 -22.05 -12.15
C GLN A 836 -2.83 -21.72 -13.64
N CYS A 837 -2.93 -22.70 -14.51
CA CYS A 837 -2.75 -22.53 -15.97
C CYS A 837 -3.84 -21.66 -16.59
N THR A 838 -5.06 -21.65 -16.03
CA THR A 838 -6.19 -20.84 -16.53
C THR A 838 -5.86 -19.35 -16.63
N THR A 839 -5.02 -18.83 -15.70
CA THR A 839 -4.70 -17.40 -15.63
C THR A 839 -3.92 -16.85 -16.83
N ALA A 840 -3.29 -17.73 -17.63
CA ALA A 840 -2.53 -17.34 -18.81
C ALA A 840 -3.27 -17.59 -20.14
N ASN A 841 -4.49 -18.14 -20.09
CA ASN A 841 -5.33 -18.37 -21.27
C ASN A 841 -5.66 -17.05 -22.01
N PRO A 842 -5.74 -17.03 -23.35
CA PRO A 842 -5.95 -15.81 -24.13
C PRO A 842 -7.32 -15.13 -23.92
N LYS A 843 -8.27 -15.84 -23.31
CA LYS A 843 -9.54 -15.28 -22.82
C LYS A 843 -9.91 -15.88 -21.47
N GLU A 844 -10.68 -15.15 -20.69
CA GLU A 844 -11.21 -15.64 -19.42
C GLU A 844 -12.36 -16.61 -19.66
N PRO A 845 -12.22 -17.90 -19.30
CA PRO A 845 -13.28 -18.86 -19.55
C PRO A 845 -14.40 -18.74 -18.52
N LEU A 846 -15.63 -19.04 -18.93
CA LEU A 846 -16.72 -19.32 -18.01
C LEU A 846 -16.72 -20.80 -17.64
N ILE A 847 -17.14 -21.15 -16.42
CA ILE A 847 -17.22 -22.55 -15.98
C ILE A 847 -18.15 -23.36 -16.89
N SER A 848 -19.23 -22.77 -17.38
CA SER A 848 -20.15 -23.38 -18.36
C SER A 848 -19.47 -23.70 -19.68
N GLU A 849 -18.56 -22.85 -20.15
CA GLU A 849 -17.80 -23.06 -21.39
C GLU A 849 -16.75 -24.18 -21.24
N LEU A 850 -16.07 -24.22 -20.06
CA LEU A 850 -15.17 -25.33 -19.74
C LEU A 850 -15.90 -26.67 -19.69
N LYS A 851 -17.09 -26.70 -19.11
CA LYS A 851 -17.96 -27.87 -19.10
C LYS A 851 -18.34 -28.30 -20.52
N GLU A 852 -18.70 -27.36 -21.39
CA GLU A 852 -19.04 -27.64 -22.79
C GLU A 852 -17.85 -28.27 -23.54
N ILE A 853 -16.62 -27.77 -23.32
CA ILE A 853 -15.40 -28.37 -23.92
C ILE A 853 -15.23 -29.82 -23.48
N ILE A 854 -15.44 -30.13 -22.20
CA ILE A 854 -15.36 -31.52 -21.70
C ILE A 854 -16.43 -32.39 -22.36
N GLU A 855 -17.67 -31.89 -22.54
CA GLU A 855 -18.78 -32.65 -23.09
C GLU A 855 -18.68 -32.90 -24.58
N ILE A 856 -18.21 -31.90 -25.37
CA ILE A 856 -18.04 -32.02 -26.84
C ILE A 856 -17.01 -33.09 -27.20
N ALA A 857 -15.98 -33.30 -26.38
CA ALA A 857 -14.94 -34.29 -26.61
C ALA A 857 -15.40 -35.75 -26.38
N PHE A 858 -16.67 -36.01 -26.02
CA PHE A 858 -17.15 -37.35 -25.62
C PHE A 858 -17.14 -38.38 -26.77
N ASP A 859 -17.72 -38.07 -27.94
CA ASP A 859 -17.83 -38.96 -29.10
C ASP A 859 -17.43 -38.26 -30.40
N TYR A 860 -16.56 -37.26 -30.29
CA TYR A 860 -16.03 -36.51 -31.43
C TYR A 860 -15.29 -37.41 -32.39
N LYS A 861 -15.49 -37.22 -33.71
CA LYS A 861 -14.96 -38.07 -34.78
C LYS A 861 -14.06 -37.35 -35.80
N GLY A 862 -13.77 -36.07 -35.56
CA GLY A 862 -12.99 -35.21 -36.44
C GLY A 862 -13.78 -34.31 -37.35
#